data_b5525a83f82e0dd4db76b2d078a7299f
#
_entry.id   b5525a83f82e0dd4db76b2d078a7299f
#
_cell.length_a   1.000
_cell.length_b   1.000
_cell.length_c   1.000
_cell.angle_alpha   90.00
_cell.angle_beta   90.00
_cell.angle_gamma   90.00
#
_symmetry.space_group_name_H-M   'P 1'
#
loop_
_entity.id
_entity.type
_entity.pdbx_description
1 polymer ?
#
loop_
_entity_poly.entity_id
_entity_poly.type
_entity_poly.pdbx_seq_one_letter_code
_entity_poly.pdbx_strand_id
1 'polypeptide(L)'
;MQKRTTYFFLSLLLAGSQFLYAQRVLHVDVLVVGGGTAGIAAGIQAARLHANTLIVEETTWLGGMLSAAGVSATDGNHLLSAGLWGEFRGLIYKHYGGPSKVATGWVSNTHFEPHVANQIWKEMAAAEKSLQVLYQYQFKSAILQKNSHVAGARFINRINGDALVVYANQVVDATELGDVMASAGIPFDLGMESSALTGENVQVPASNDIIQDLTYVAILKDYGSGVDCTIAKPAGYDPTEFDGCCLDFYKDTTRIKPGVDCAKMITYAKLPGNKYMLNWPGHGNDIYLNLIQLAPEERANELVKAKQQTLRYIYFLQQQLGYKNLGLADDEFPTADRLALIPYNREGRRLRGVVRFKVQDISKPFDQLNPLYRTGIAVGDYPIDHHHRKNPAAPQHLGFYPIPSFAIPLGTLLPAMHTGLVVAEKGISVSNVVNGTTRLQPCVVLIGQAAGALAALTVQNKKRDARLVPVRQVQSTLLQQKAYLMPYADVSSADLGFEAIQRIGASGFLRGKGQPNAWANRTWFEPDSTITVYQFISQLPAFVPTKNLGNPSFINPLSKWTEPAKREGLLSMNRAIELLKAMDNAMSFLTHKSYDTQMQSMTEWVRANWEAWGLTNFQAERPVTKRELAILLDKLIDPFSVLKINHFGNYSSS
;
A
#
# COMPACT_ATOMS: atom_id res chain seq x y z
N MET A 1 -40.75 21.28 -84.53
CA MET A 1 -39.51 20.52 -84.13
C MET A 1 -39.12 20.90 -82.74
N GLN A 2 -39.50 20.07 -81.76
CA GLN A 2 -39.18 20.27 -80.35
C GLN A 2 -37.91 19.51 -80.03
N LYS A 3 -36.90 20.21 -79.53
CA LYS A 3 -35.68 19.59 -78.97
C LYS A 3 -35.92 19.29 -77.48
N ARG A 4 -35.90 18.02 -77.07
CA ARG A 4 -35.90 17.56 -75.70
C ARG A 4 -34.45 17.59 -75.14
N THR A 5 -34.23 18.38 -74.16
CA THR A 5 -32.95 18.42 -73.38
C THR A 5 -33.06 17.46 -72.18
N THR A 6 -32.25 16.42 -72.21
CA THR A 6 -32.17 15.42 -71.10
C THR A 6 -31.16 15.91 -70.07
N TYR A 7 -31.59 16.17 -68.83
CA TYR A 7 -30.71 16.45 -67.71
C TYR A 7 -30.25 15.14 -67.08
N PHE A 8 -28.95 14.91 -67.11
CA PHE A 8 -28.27 13.83 -66.32
C PHE A 8 -28.04 14.32 -64.91
N PHE A 9 -28.75 13.76 -63.94
CA PHE A 9 -28.45 13.94 -62.48
C PHE A 9 -27.32 13.02 -62.13
N LEU A 10 -26.13 13.57 -61.86
CA LEU A 10 -24.98 12.88 -61.28
C LEU A 10 -25.14 12.94 -59.77
N SER A 11 -25.69 11.89 -59.15
CA SER A 11 -25.76 11.71 -57.72
C SER A 11 -24.36 11.29 -57.21
N LEU A 12 -23.63 12.21 -56.61
CA LEU A 12 -22.39 11.96 -55.90
C LEU A 12 -22.74 11.21 -54.61
N LEU A 13 -22.53 9.89 -54.55
CA LEU A 13 -22.52 9.08 -53.36
C LEU A 13 -21.26 9.46 -52.55
N LEU A 14 -21.40 10.34 -51.57
CA LEU A 14 -20.45 10.51 -50.47
C LEU A 14 -20.50 9.23 -49.62
N ALA A 15 -19.69 8.24 -49.97
CA ALA A 15 -19.37 7.13 -49.08
C ALA A 15 -18.53 7.68 -47.92
N GLY A 16 -19.21 8.08 -46.85
CA GLY A 16 -18.56 8.33 -45.58
C GLY A 16 -17.86 7.03 -45.15
N SER A 17 -16.56 6.97 -45.29
CA SER A 17 -15.75 5.92 -44.70
C SER A 17 -15.92 6.00 -43.18
N GLN A 18 -16.91 5.26 -42.64
CA GLN A 18 -16.92 4.91 -41.25
C GLN A 18 -15.68 4.04 -41.04
N PHE A 19 -14.64 4.59 -40.44
CA PHE A 19 -13.56 3.81 -39.88
C PHE A 19 -14.21 2.88 -38.83
N LEU A 20 -14.45 1.65 -39.24
CA LEU A 20 -14.78 0.56 -38.30
C LEU A 20 -13.54 0.33 -37.45
N TYR A 21 -13.46 1.03 -36.32
CA TYR A 21 -12.48 0.71 -35.31
C TYR A 21 -12.71 -0.75 -34.90
N ALA A 22 -11.69 -1.59 -35.07
CA ALA A 22 -11.77 -2.99 -34.70
C ALA A 22 -11.93 -3.07 -33.18
N GLN A 23 -13.11 -3.48 -32.72
CA GLN A 23 -13.35 -3.71 -31.29
C GLN A 23 -12.76 -5.06 -30.89
N ARG A 24 -11.67 -5.04 -30.11
CA ARG A 24 -11.10 -6.24 -29.50
C ARG A 24 -11.81 -6.55 -28.19
N VAL A 25 -12.27 -7.81 -28.01
CA VAL A 25 -12.90 -8.28 -26.78
C VAL A 25 -12.03 -9.36 -26.15
N LEU A 26 -11.75 -9.23 -24.86
CA LEU A 26 -10.99 -10.19 -24.06
C LEU A 26 -11.79 -10.66 -22.84
N HIS A 27 -11.50 -11.88 -22.39
CA HIS A 27 -12.07 -12.46 -21.17
C HIS A 27 -10.92 -12.97 -20.30
N VAL A 28 -10.90 -12.57 -19.03
CA VAL A 28 -9.86 -12.95 -18.07
C VAL A 28 -10.47 -13.26 -16.70
N ASP A 29 -9.70 -13.89 -15.82
CA ASP A 29 -10.12 -14.09 -14.43
C ASP A 29 -10.00 -12.80 -13.62
N VAL A 30 -8.85 -12.13 -13.74
CA VAL A 30 -8.56 -10.88 -13.05
C VAL A 30 -8.12 -9.81 -14.05
N LEU A 31 -8.85 -8.70 -14.09
CA LEU A 31 -8.45 -7.49 -14.81
C LEU A 31 -7.89 -6.47 -13.80
N VAL A 32 -6.67 -6.04 -14.00
CA VAL A 32 -6.06 -4.93 -13.26
C VAL A 32 -6.07 -3.70 -14.16
N VAL A 33 -6.75 -2.65 -13.75
CA VAL A 33 -6.82 -1.37 -14.46
C VAL A 33 -5.78 -0.42 -13.88
N GLY A 34 -4.74 -0.13 -14.66
CA GLY A 34 -3.53 0.59 -14.27
C GLY A 34 -2.40 -0.35 -13.86
N GLY A 35 -1.22 -0.18 -14.48
CA GLY A 35 0.03 -0.88 -14.14
C GLY A 35 0.92 -0.06 -13.19
N GLY A 36 0.29 0.81 -12.36
CA GLY A 36 0.95 1.59 -11.33
C GLY A 36 1.59 0.73 -10.24
N THR A 37 1.97 1.35 -9.12
CA THR A 37 2.69 0.68 -8.03
C THR A 37 1.90 -0.50 -7.45
N ALA A 38 0.62 -0.31 -7.13
CA ALA A 38 -0.23 -1.39 -6.67
C ALA A 38 -0.65 -2.32 -7.82
N GLY A 39 -0.88 -1.77 -9.02
CA GLY A 39 -1.38 -2.54 -10.15
C GLY A 39 -0.43 -3.64 -10.60
N ILE A 40 0.86 -3.33 -10.74
CA ILE A 40 1.86 -4.34 -11.08
C ILE A 40 1.98 -5.40 -10.00
N ALA A 41 1.97 -5.01 -8.73
CA ALA A 41 2.02 -5.95 -7.62
C ALA A 41 0.76 -6.85 -7.57
N ALA A 42 -0.43 -6.29 -7.84
CA ALA A 42 -1.68 -7.04 -7.91
C ALA A 42 -1.67 -8.06 -9.07
N GLY A 43 -1.20 -7.65 -10.24
CA GLY A 43 -1.10 -8.53 -11.40
C GLY A 43 -0.15 -9.70 -11.18
N ILE A 44 1.05 -9.43 -10.66
CA ILE A 44 2.04 -10.47 -10.32
C ILE A 44 1.46 -11.45 -9.28
N GLN A 45 0.87 -10.93 -8.20
CA GLN A 45 0.33 -11.79 -7.14
C GLN A 45 -0.85 -12.63 -7.62
N ALA A 46 -1.75 -12.08 -8.42
CA ALA A 46 -2.87 -12.83 -8.98
C ALA A 46 -2.40 -13.95 -9.93
N ALA A 47 -1.41 -13.66 -10.76
CA ALA A 47 -0.81 -14.64 -11.67
C ALA A 47 -0.06 -15.76 -10.92
N ARG A 48 0.65 -15.44 -9.84
CA ARG A 48 1.29 -16.45 -8.95
C ARG A 48 0.29 -17.40 -8.31
N LEU A 49 -0.95 -16.95 -8.15
CA LEU A 49 -2.07 -17.79 -7.74
C LEU A 49 -2.81 -18.43 -8.93
N HIS A 50 -2.18 -18.49 -10.10
CA HIS A 50 -2.68 -19.13 -11.33
C HIS A 50 -3.97 -18.54 -11.90
N ALA A 51 -4.36 -17.32 -11.54
CA ALA A 51 -5.43 -16.61 -12.21
C ALA A 51 -4.96 -16.11 -13.58
N ASN A 52 -5.76 -16.30 -14.64
CA ASN A 52 -5.53 -15.66 -15.93
C ASN A 52 -5.71 -14.14 -15.78
N THR A 53 -4.61 -13.41 -15.75
CA THR A 53 -4.55 -12.01 -15.33
C THR A 53 -4.12 -11.09 -16.46
N LEU A 54 -4.82 -9.98 -16.62
CA LEU A 54 -4.48 -8.91 -17.56
C LEU A 54 -4.29 -7.60 -16.82
N ILE A 55 -3.12 -6.97 -16.99
CA ILE A 55 -2.91 -5.56 -16.64
C ILE A 55 -3.13 -4.72 -17.90
N VAL A 56 -3.91 -3.63 -17.79
CA VAL A 56 -4.07 -2.63 -18.85
C VAL A 56 -3.51 -1.31 -18.33
N GLU A 57 -2.42 -0.84 -18.95
CA GLU A 57 -1.65 0.33 -18.54
C GLU A 57 -1.71 1.43 -19.59
N GLU A 58 -1.86 2.68 -19.13
CA GLU A 58 -1.98 3.86 -19.99
C GLU A 58 -0.64 4.32 -20.59
N THR A 59 0.46 4.09 -19.91
CA THR A 59 1.81 4.47 -20.31
C THR A 59 2.56 3.30 -20.97
N THR A 60 3.84 3.50 -21.26
CA THR A 60 4.75 2.44 -21.71
C THR A 60 5.55 1.81 -20.56
N TRP A 61 5.34 2.27 -19.31
CA TRP A 61 6.09 1.87 -18.13
C TRP A 61 5.21 1.20 -17.09
N LEU A 62 5.79 0.32 -16.27
CA LEU A 62 5.17 -0.31 -15.11
C LEU A 62 5.78 0.24 -13.81
N GLY A 63 4.99 0.25 -12.73
CA GLY A 63 5.45 0.61 -11.40
C GLY A 63 5.03 2.00 -10.92
N GLY A 64 4.32 2.79 -11.74
CA GLY A 64 3.67 4.05 -11.32
C GLY A 64 4.61 5.02 -10.60
N MET A 65 4.36 5.26 -9.30
CA MET A 65 5.18 6.16 -8.48
C MET A 65 6.67 5.82 -8.52
N LEU A 66 7.04 4.54 -8.47
CA LEU A 66 8.43 4.07 -8.43
C LEU A 66 9.18 4.26 -9.75
N SER A 67 8.47 4.49 -10.85
CA SER A 67 9.04 4.53 -12.20
C SER A 67 8.46 5.67 -13.04
N ALA A 68 7.23 5.52 -13.56
CA ALA A 68 6.60 6.45 -14.50
C ALA A 68 6.42 7.87 -13.94
N ALA A 69 6.17 8.02 -12.63
CA ALA A 69 6.12 9.31 -11.95
C ALA A 69 7.47 9.77 -11.38
N GLY A 70 8.52 8.95 -11.45
CA GLY A 70 9.89 9.32 -11.11
C GLY A 70 10.22 9.39 -9.61
N VAL A 71 9.35 8.94 -8.70
CA VAL A 71 9.62 8.99 -7.25
C VAL A 71 10.44 7.78 -6.83
N SER A 72 11.72 7.84 -7.11
CA SER A 72 12.67 6.73 -6.99
C SER A 72 13.58 6.79 -5.74
N ALA A 73 13.15 7.55 -4.74
CA ALA A 73 13.61 7.48 -3.36
C ALA A 73 12.44 6.94 -2.52
N THR A 74 12.59 5.77 -1.92
CA THR A 74 11.47 5.08 -1.26
C THR A 74 11.33 5.47 0.20
N ASP A 75 10.12 5.78 0.61
CA ASP A 75 9.78 6.21 1.96
C ASP A 75 9.18 5.06 2.78
N GLY A 76 9.82 4.71 3.90
CA GLY A 76 9.33 3.70 4.83
C GLY A 76 9.69 2.25 4.52
N ASN A 77 9.21 1.36 5.36
CA ASN A 77 9.37 -0.09 5.33
C ASN A 77 10.81 -0.58 5.20
N HIS A 78 11.78 0.19 5.74
CA HIS A 78 13.18 -0.22 5.69
C HIS A 78 13.44 -1.51 6.47
N LEU A 79 12.89 -1.62 7.68
CA LEU A 79 12.95 -2.83 8.52
C LEU A 79 11.83 -3.84 8.20
N LEU A 80 10.83 -3.45 7.43
CA LEU A 80 9.67 -4.28 7.07
C LEU A 80 9.76 -4.77 5.62
N SER A 81 10.92 -5.30 5.24
CA SER A 81 11.21 -5.75 3.88
C SER A 81 10.72 -7.18 3.67
N ALA A 82 9.48 -7.34 3.22
CA ALA A 82 8.91 -8.66 2.95
C ALA A 82 7.88 -8.59 1.80
N GLY A 83 7.39 -9.76 1.36
CA GLY A 83 6.49 -9.86 0.23
C GLY A 83 7.08 -9.28 -1.06
N LEU A 84 6.23 -8.80 -1.96
CA LEU A 84 6.67 -8.22 -3.24
C LEU A 84 7.53 -6.96 -3.07
N TRP A 85 7.32 -6.17 -2.00
CA TRP A 85 8.22 -5.06 -1.70
C TRP A 85 9.65 -5.53 -1.41
N GLY A 86 9.80 -6.58 -0.59
CA GLY A 86 11.10 -7.16 -0.27
C GLY A 86 11.78 -7.75 -1.49
N GLU A 87 11.03 -8.42 -2.36
CA GLU A 87 11.53 -8.99 -3.62
C GLU A 87 12.02 -7.88 -4.58
N PHE A 88 11.18 -6.87 -4.86
CA PHE A 88 11.55 -5.74 -5.70
C PHE A 88 12.80 -5.03 -5.17
N ARG A 89 12.84 -4.71 -3.86
CA ARG A 89 13.99 -4.07 -3.25
C ARG A 89 15.26 -4.93 -3.33
N GLY A 90 15.12 -6.24 -3.17
CA GLY A 90 16.22 -7.20 -3.36
C GLY A 90 16.79 -7.18 -4.78
N LEU A 91 15.94 -7.05 -5.79
CA LEU A 91 16.35 -6.90 -7.19
C LEU A 91 17.04 -5.56 -7.47
N ILE A 92 16.57 -4.47 -6.87
CA ILE A 92 17.26 -3.17 -6.89
C ILE A 92 18.66 -3.31 -6.28
N TYR A 93 18.81 -3.93 -5.11
CA TYR A 93 20.11 -4.17 -4.48
C TYR A 93 21.03 -5.02 -5.35
N LYS A 94 20.48 -6.05 -5.99
CA LYS A 94 21.25 -6.90 -6.92
C LYS A 94 21.75 -6.11 -8.13
N HIS A 95 20.90 -5.26 -8.71
CA HIS A 95 21.26 -4.44 -9.88
C HIS A 95 22.43 -3.49 -9.58
N TYR A 96 22.41 -2.82 -8.44
CA TYR A 96 23.45 -1.83 -8.09
C TYR A 96 24.64 -2.42 -7.30
N GLY A 97 24.62 -3.70 -6.93
CA GLY A 97 25.71 -4.35 -6.19
C GLY A 97 25.64 -4.21 -4.67
N GLY A 98 24.45 -3.99 -4.12
CA GLY A 98 24.19 -4.04 -2.69
C GLY A 98 23.54 -2.81 -2.08
N PRO A 99 23.08 -2.90 -0.82
CA PRO A 99 22.30 -1.84 -0.17
C PRO A 99 23.12 -0.53 0.01
N SER A 100 24.43 -0.60 0.22
CA SER A 100 25.28 0.60 0.35
C SER A 100 25.39 1.41 -0.94
N LYS A 101 25.16 0.80 -2.09
CA LYS A 101 25.23 1.45 -3.40
C LYS A 101 23.98 2.25 -3.76
N VAL A 102 22.90 2.06 -3.02
CA VAL A 102 21.61 2.75 -3.20
C VAL A 102 21.28 3.68 -2.03
N ALA A 103 22.09 3.74 -0.99
CA ALA A 103 21.97 4.71 0.11
C ALA A 103 22.73 6.00 -0.27
N THR A 104 22.35 6.62 -1.37
CA THR A 104 23.11 7.72 -2.02
C THR A 104 22.61 9.12 -1.65
N GLY A 105 21.34 9.27 -1.30
CA GLY A 105 20.76 10.51 -0.75
C GLY A 105 20.53 10.40 0.76
N TRP A 106 19.85 11.38 1.36
CA TRP A 106 19.58 11.37 2.80
C TRP A 106 18.11 11.17 3.17
N VAL A 107 17.17 11.25 2.22
CA VAL A 107 15.75 11.09 2.48
C VAL A 107 15.35 9.62 2.62
N SER A 108 16.10 8.71 2.00
CA SER A 108 15.78 7.28 1.94
C SER A 108 17.03 6.42 2.10
N ASN A 109 16.81 5.14 2.42
CA ASN A 109 17.87 4.12 2.38
C ASN A 109 17.93 3.37 1.04
N THR A 110 17.01 3.68 0.11
CA THR A 110 16.92 2.99 -1.18
C THR A 110 16.55 3.97 -2.28
N HIS A 111 17.58 4.40 -3.01
CA HIS A 111 17.48 5.25 -4.19
C HIS A 111 17.84 4.47 -5.44
N PHE A 112 17.17 4.73 -6.54
CA PHE A 112 17.43 4.07 -7.82
C PHE A 112 16.97 4.95 -8.98
N GLU A 113 17.38 4.61 -10.18
CA GLU A 113 16.94 5.30 -11.38
C GLU A 113 15.54 4.80 -11.78
N PRO A 114 14.58 5.67 -12.11
CA PRO A 114 13.21 5.28 -12.47
C PRO A 114 13.12 4.26 -13.61
N HIS A 115 13.98 4.34 -14.63
CA HIS A 115 14.00 3.37 -15.74
C HIS A 115 14.39 1.97 -15.27
N VAL A 116 15.30 1.86 -14.28
CA VAL A 116 15.72 0.58 -13.68
C VAL A 116 14.54 -0.07 -12.95
N ALA A 117 13.76 0.73 -12.20
CA ALA A 117 12.55 0.22 -11.56
C ALA A 117 11.54 -0.31 -12.59
N ASN A 118 11.28 0.43 -13.68
CA ASN A 118 10.43 -0.03 -14.78
C ASN A 118 10.92 -1.35 -15.38
N GLN A 119 12.24 -1.46 -15.62
CA GLN A 119 12.82 -2.69 -16.15
C GLN A 119 12.59 -3.87 -15.21
N ILE A 120 12.90 -3.71 -13.92
CA ILE A 120 12.71 -4.77 -12.91
C ILE A 120 11.24 -5.20 -12.85
N TRP A 121 10.28 -4.26 -12.82
CA TRP A 121 8.86 -4.60 -12.83
C TRP A 121 8.43 -5.34 -14.09
N LYS A 122 8.95 -4.98 -15.25
CA LYS A 122 8.71 -5.70 -16.51
C LYS A 122 9.28 -7.12 -16.48
N GLU A 123 10.48 -7.29 -15.94
CA GLU A 123 11.12 -8.61 -15.79
C GLU A 123 10.32 -9.49 -14.82
N MET A 124 9.88 -8.95 -13.68
CA MET A 124 9.04 -9.67 -12.73
C MET A 124 7.69 -10.07 -13.36
N ALA A 125 7.07 -9.18 -14.13
CA ALA A 125 5.82 -9.48 -14.83
C ALA A 125 6.00 -10.56 -15.91
N ALA A 126 7.08 -10.48 -16.70
CA ALA A 126 7.38 -11.44 -17.76
C ALA A 126 7.70 -12.84 -17.24
N ALA A 127 8.13 -12.97 -15.99
CA ALA A 127 8.36 -14.25 -15.34
C ALA A 127 7.05 -15.00 -15.02
N GLU A 128 5.91 -14.31 -14.98
CA GLU A 128 4.61 -14.88 -14.60
C GLU A 128 3.82 -15.32 -15.84
N LYS A 129 3.74 -16.63 -16.10
CA LYS A 129 3.09 -17.20 -17.29
C LYS A 129 1.61 -16.87 -17.43
N SER A 130 0.91 -16.63 -16.33
CA SER A 130 -0.51 -16.31 -16.29
C SER A 130 -0.79 -14.80 -16.32
N LEU A 131 0.25 -13.97 -16.55
CA LEU A 131 0.14 -12.52 -16.60
C LEU A 131 0.36 -12.01 -18.03
N GLN A 132 -0.60 -11.24 -18.52
CA GLN A 132 -0.46 -10.42 -19.73
C GLN A 132 -0.50 -8.94 -19.36
N VAL A 133 0.27 -8.12 -20.07
CA VAL A 133 0.26 -6.66 -19.94
C VAL A 133 -0.03 -6.02 -21.30
N LEU A 134 -0.99 -5.11 -21.34
CA LEU A 134 -1.26 -4.26 -22.49
C LEU A 134 -0.94 -2.81 -22.13
N TYR A 135 -0.09 -2.18 -22.94
CA TYR A 135 0.38 -0.82 -22.76
C TYR A 135 -0.35 0.16 -23.67
N GLN A 136 -0.37 1.43 -23.28
CA GLN A 136 -0.89 2.56 -24.05
C GLN A 136 -2.41 2.46 -24.30
N TYR A 137 -3.14 1.92 -23.31
CA TYR A 137 -4.59 1.88 -23.31
C TYR A 137 -5.17 2.73 -22.19
N GLN A 138 -5.85 3.82 -22.58
CA GLN A 138 -6.54 4.69 -21.64
C GLN A 138 -7.86 4.07 -21.18
N PHE A 139 -8.10 4.04 -19.89
CA PHE A 139 -9.41 3.66 -19.32
C PHE A 139 -10.50 4.64 -19.75
N LYS A 140 -11.67 4.14 -20.11
CA LYS A 140 -12.83 4.95 -20.50
C LYS A 140 -14.04 4.74 -19.60
N SER A 141 -14.40 3.50 -19.31
CA SER A 141 -15.53 3.23 -18.41
C SER A 141 -15.49 1.82 -17.82
N ALA A 142 -16.06 1.65 -16.64
CA ALA A 142 -16.38 0.35 -16.08
C ALA A 142 -17.56 -0.30 -16.83
N ILE A 143 -17.61 -1.64 -16.83
CA ILE A 143 -18.74 -2.42 -17.33
C ILE A 143 -19.50 -2.95 -16.12
N LEU A 144 -20.74 -2.51 -16.00
CA LEU A 144 -21.65 -2.94 -14.94
C LEU A 144 -22.64 -3.99 -15.44
N GLN A 145 -22.88 -4.99 -14.63
CA GLN A 145 -23.99 -5.94 -14.74
C GLN A 145 -25.06 -5.69 -13.67
N LYS A 146 -26.15 -6.45 -13.73
CA LYS A 146 -27.21 -6.40 -12.71
C LYS A 146 -26.63 -6.53 -11.30
N ASN A 147 -27.32 -5.94 -10.32
CA ASN A 147 -26.96 -5.95 -8.90
C ASN A 147 -25.59 -5.28 -8.60
N SER A 148 -25.28 -4.20 -9.29
CA SER A 148 -24.07 -3.39 -9.06
C SER A 148 -22.76 -4.21 -9.10
N HIS A 149 -22.71 -5.18 -10.02
CA HIS A 149 -21.52 -6.01 -10.23
C HIS A 149 -20.62 -5.41 -11.32
N VAL A 150 -19.38 -5.11 -10.97
CA VAL A 150 -18.36 -4.67 -11.93
C VAL A 150 -17.82 -5.91 -12.66
N ALA A 151 -18.09 -5.98 -13.96
CA ALA A 151 -17.82 -7.15 -14.80
C ALA A 151 -16.68 -6.92 -15.81
N GLY A 152 -16.00 -5.78 -15.73
CA GLY A 152 -14.92 -5.45 -16.65
C GLY A 152 -14.77 -3.96 -16.90
N ALA A 153 -14.05 -3.61 -17.95
CA ALA A 153 -13.79 -2.24 -18.34
C ALA A 153 -13.61 -2.06 -19.86
N ARG A 154 -13.78 -0.82 -20.31
CA ARG A 154 -13.53 -0.36 -21.70
C ARG A 154 -12.33 0.56 -21.73
N PHE A 155 -11.54 0.42 -22.78
CA PHE A 155 -10.33 1.19 -23.01
C PHE A 155 -10.25 1.65 -24.46
N ILE A 156 -9.40 2.65 -24.69
CA ILE A 156 -9.04 3.12 -26.04
C ILE A 156 -7.51 3.12 -26.13
N ASN A 157 -6.99 2.53 -27.20
CA ASN A 157 -5.58 2.60 -27.53
C ASN A 157 -5.18 4.04 -27.85
N ARG A 158 -4.15 4.56 -27.18
CA ARG A 158 -3.72 5.97 -27.32
C ARG A 158 -2.97 6.25 -28.61
N ILE A 159 -2.53 5.20 -29.35
CA ILE A 159 -1.79 5.36 -30.60
C ILE A 159 -2.74 5.44 -31.79
N ASN A 160 -3.67 4.47 -31.90
CA ASN A 160 -4.49 4.27 -33.09
C ASN A 160 -5.99 4.45 -32.85
N GLY A 161 -6.41 4.66 -31.58
CA GLY A 161 -7.81 4.86 -31.24
C GLY A 161 -8.65 3.57 -31.15
N ASP A 162 -8.06 2.38 -31.31
CA ASP A 162 -8.80 1.12 -31.28
C ASP A 162 -9.45 0.88 -29.91
N ALA A 163 -10.70 0.41 -29.94
CA ALA A 163 -11.45 0.08 -28.76
C ALA A 163 -11.09 -1.33 -28.23
N LEU A 164 -10.83 -1.41 -26.92
CA LEU A 164 -10.64 -2.66 -26.20
C LEU A 164 -11.72 -2.81 -25.12
N VAL A 165 -12.40 -3.96 -25.13
CA VAL A 165 -13.36 -4.36 -24.09
C VAL A 165 -12.82 -5.57 -23.36
N VAL A 166 -12.72 -5.49 -22.04
CA VAL A 166 -12.26 -6.62 -21.22
C VAL A 166 -13.35 -6.98 -20.22
N TYR A 167 -13.81 -8.22 -20.27
CA TYR A 167 -14.66 -8.82 -19.26
C TYR A 167 -13.80 -9.62 -18.27
N ALA A 168 -14.11 -9.52 -16.98
CA ALA A 168 -13.37 -10.21 -15.92
C ALA A 168 -14.31 -10.73 -14.83
N ASN A 169 -13.88 -11.80 -14.15
CA ASN A 169 -14.54 -12.30 -12.94
C ASN A 169 -14.32 -11.35 -11.75
N GLN A 170 -13.11 -10.75 -11.67
CA GLN A 170 -12.76 -9.71 -10.70
C GLN A 170 -11.99 -8.59 -11.39
N VAL A 171 -12.27 -7.35 -11.02
CA VAL A 171 -11.55 -6.16 -11.44
C VAL A 171 -10.79 -5.59 -10.26
N VAL A 172 -9.54 -5.19 -10.45
CA VAL A 172 -8.76 -4.42 -9.48
C VAL A 172 -8.65 -2.98 -9.99
N ASP A 173 -9.19 -2.02 -9.24
CA ASP A 173 -8.96 -0.59 -9.50
C ASP A 173 -7.60 -0.21 -8.93
N ALA A 174 -6.62 -0.11 -9.81
CA ALA A 174 -5.27 0.36 -9.52
C ALA A 174 -4.95 1.66 -10.28
N THR A 175 -5.99 2.41 -10.65
CA THR A 175 -5.81 3.73 -11.27
C THR A 175 -5.33 4.75 -10.23
N GLU A 176 -4.46 5.68 -10.64
CA GLU A 176 -3.87 6.70 -9.76
C GLU A 176 -4.93 7.54 -9.01
N LEU A 177 -6.09 7.77 -9.61
CA LEU A 177 -7.13 8.66 -9.10
C LEU A 177 -8.45 7.97 -8.74
N GLY A 178 -8.52 6.62 -8.77
CA GLY A 178 -9.74 5.86 -8.48
C GLY A 178 -10.82 6.02 -9.57
N ASP A 179 -10.41 5.98 -10.83
CA ASP A 179 -11.32 6.25 -11.95
C ASP A 179 -12.30 5.09 -12.22
N VAL A 180 -11.91 3.83 -11.93
CA VAL A 180 -12.82 2.68 -12.10
C VAL A 180 -13.95 2.74 -11.09
N MET A 181 -13.67 2.97 -9.80
CA MET A 181 -14.71 3.08 -8.78
C MET A 181 -15.67 4.25 -9.08
N ALA A 182 -15.14 5.39 -9.52
CA ALA A 182 -15.97 6.54 -9.88
C ALA A 182 -16.89 6.22 -11.07
N SER A 183 -16.34 5.61 -12.13
CA SER A 183 -17.10 5.18 -13.31
C SER A 183 -18.15 4.12 -13.00
N ALA A 184 -17.92 3.29 -11.99
CA ALA A 184 -18.87 2.30 -11.50
C ALA A 184 -19.95 2.86 -10.56
N GLY A 185 -19.90 4.16 -10.23
CA GLY A 185 -20.83 4.77 -9.28
C GLY A 185 -20.62 4.33 -7.83
N ILE A 186 -19.43 3.83 -7.50
CA ILE A 186 -19.09 3.40 -6.14
C ILE A 186 -18.79 4.63 -5.28
N PRO A 187 -19.39 4.74 -4.08
CA PRO A 187 -19.16 5.87 -3.20
C PRO A 187 -17.70 6.02 -2.77
N PHE A 188 -17.21 7.26 -2.78
CA PHE A 188 -15.85 7.62 -2.36
C PHE A 188 -15.84 8.92 -1.57
N ASP A 189 -14.74 9.17 -0.87
CA ASP A 189 -14.40 10.44 -0.25
C ASP A 189 -13.36 11.17 -1.10
N LEU A 190 -13.39 12.50 -1.03
CA LEU A 190 -12.46 13.39 -1.70
C LEU A 190 -12.06 14.50 -0.74
N GLY A 191 -10.77 14.86 -0.73
CA GLY A 191 -10.27 15.91 0.15
C GLY A 191 -10.34 15.56 1.63
N MET A 192 -10.46 16.56 2.49
CA MET A 192 -10.39 16.42 3.95
C MET A 192 -11.78 16.15 4.54
N GLU A 193 -11.94 15.10 5.31
CA GLU A 193 -13.15 14.87 6.11
C GLU A 193 -13.16 15.75 7.36
N SER A 194 -14.37 16.17 7.76
CA SER A 194 -14.54 16.87 9.04
C SER A 194 -14.18 15.97 10.23
N SER A 195 -13.64 16.59 11.29
CA SER A 195 -13.36 15.89 12.55
C SER A 195 -14.61 15.23 13.16
N ALA A 196 -15.80 15.81 12.93
CA ALA A 196 -17.07 15.23 13.37
C ALA A 196 -17.40 13.90 12.65
N LEU A 197 -17.01 13.75 11.36
CA LEU A 197 -17.27 12.55 10.57
C LEU A 197 -16.33 11.41 10.95
N THR A 198 -15.05 11.69 11.18
CA THR A 198 -14.04 10.65 11.42
C THR A 198 -13.75 10.41 12.90
N GLY A 199 -14.04 11.37 13.75
CA GLY A 199 -13.63 11.39 15.16
C GLY A 199 -12.14 11.67 15.35
N GLU A 200 -11.42 12.03 14.27
CA GLU A 200 -10.01 12.39 14.32
C GLU A 200 -9.84 13.83 14.78
N ASN A 201 -8.93 14.07 15.73
CA ASN A 201 -8.69 15.41 16.26
C ASN A 201 -7.73 16.21 15.38
N VAL A 202 -8.18 16.59 14.19
CA VAL A 202 -7.35 17.22 13.14
C VAL A 202 -7.82 18.63 12.76
N GLN A 203 -8.77 19.18 13.51
CA GLN A 203 -9.25 20.57 13.38
C GLN A 203 -9.78 20.93 11.97
N VAL A 204 -10.40 19.98 11.27
CA VAL A 204 -11.15 20.22 10.05
C VAL A 204 -12.62 20.41 10.41
N PRO A 205 -13.16 21.66 10.41
CA PRO A 205 -14.50 21.95 10.91
C PRO A 205 -15.60 21.43 9.98
N ALA A 206 -15.36 21.43 8.68
CA ALA A 206 -16.28 20.93 7.66
C ALA A 206 -15.51 20.16 6.58
N SER A 207 -16.10 19.09 6.07
CA SER A 207 -15.52 18.36 4.95
C SER A 207 -15.41 19.26 3.72
N ASN A 208 -14.33 19.07 2.94
CA ASN A 208 -14.03 19.84 1.73
C ASN A 208 -13.42 18.92 0.67
N ASP A 209 -13.13 19.45 -0.52
CA ASP A 209 -12.53 18.73 -1.66
C ASP A 209 -11.04 19.05 -1.88
N ILE A 210 -10.38 19.64 -0.87
CA ILE A 210 -8.97 19.98 -0.92
C ILE A 210 -8.12 18.72 -0.79
N ILE A 211 -7.46 18.35 -1.88
CA ILE A 211 -6.51 17.22 -1.96
C ILE A 211 -5.08 17.71 -1.70
N GLN A 212 -4.15 16.75 -1.59
CA GLN A 212 -2.73 17.08 -1.44
C GLN A 212 -2.14 17.65 -2.74
N ASP A 213 -1.11 18.47 -2.58
CA ASP A 213 -0.30 18.99 -3.68
C ASP A 213 0.29 17.84 -4.50
N LEU A 214 0.44 18.01 -5.80
CA LEU A 214 1.12 17.07 -6.68
C LEU A 214 2.49 17.60 -7.11
N THR A 215 3.33 16.71 -7.64
CA THR A 215 4.63 17.08 -8.21
C THR A 215 4.79 16.46 -9.59
N TYR A 216 5.27 17.23 -10.56
CA TYR A 216 5.82 16.65 -11.78
C TYR A 216 7.32 16.46 -11.58
N VAL A 217 7.75 15.21 -11.36
CA VAL A 217 9.15 14.91 -11.00
C VAL A 217 10.04 15.05 -12.22
N ALA A 218 11.26 15.56 -12.00
CA ALA A 218 12.35 15.53 -12.96
C ALA A 218 13.56 14.78 -12.39
N ILE A 219 14.31 14.12 -13.24
CA ILE A 219 15.63 13.59 -12.91
C ILE A 219 16.66 14.50 -13.55
N LEU A 220 17.51 15.09 -12.72
CA LEU A 220 18.68 15.85 -13.18
C LEU A 220 19.90 14.93 -13.19
N LYS A 221 20.78 15.16 -14.17
CA LYS A 221 22.08 14.48 -14.31
C LYS A 221 23.21 15.50 -14.20
N ASP A 222 24.24 15.14 -13.49
CA ASP A 222 25.46 15.95 -13.42
C ASP A 222 26.31 15.66 -14.67
N TYR A 223 26.41 16.64 -15.54
CA TYR A 223 27.19 16.58 -16.77
C TYR A 223 28.66 16.98 -16.59
N GLY A 224 29.06 17.27 -15.34
CA GLY A 224 30.45 17.58 -14.99
C GLY A 224 30.74 19.06 -14.87
N SER A 225 31.88 19.36 -14.23
CA SER A 225 32.34 20.72 -13.98
C SER A 225 32.60 21.47 -15.30
N GLY A 226 32.11 22.71 -15.37
CA GLY A 226 32.29 23.58 -16.54
C GLY A 226 31.27 23.39 -17.68
N VAL A 227 30.39 22.38 -17.58
CA VAL A 227 29.27 22.21 -18.53
C VAL A 227 28.10 23.10 -18.11
N ASP A 228 27.54 23.86 -19.04
CA ASP A 228 26.36 24.69 -18.83
C ASP A 228 25.15 24.02 -19.49
N CYS A 229 24.30 23.41 -18.67
CA CYS A 229 23.04 22.73 -19.06
C CYS A 229 21.81 23.62 -18.79
N THR A 230 22.01 24.94 -18.64
CA THR A 230 20.93 25.86 -18.33
C THR A 230 19.81 25.77 -19.38
N ILE A 231 18.61 25.48 -18.93
CA ILE A 231 17.44 25.43 -19.82
C ILE A 231 16.99 26.85 -20.22
N ALA A 232 16.23 26.97 -21.29
CA ALA A 232 15.60 28.23 -21.65
C ALA A 232 14.73 28.75 -20.51
N LYS A 233 14.74 30.09 -20.28
CA LYS A 233 13.92 30.71 -19.22
C LYS A 233 12.44 30.37 -19.40
N PRO A 234 11.81 29.64 -18.43
CA PRO A 234 10.41 29.27 -18.56
C PRO A 234 9.46 30.47 -18.42
N ALA A 235 8.31 30.37 -19.05
CA ALA A 235 7.26 31.39 -18.92
C ALA A 235 6.81 31.55 -17.45
N GLY A 236 6.59 32.81 -17.04
CA GLY A 236 6.17 33.14 -15.68
C GLY A 236 7.21 32.89 -14.60
N TYR A 237 8.49 32.75 -14.95
CA TYR A 237 9.56 32.56 -13.95
C TYR A 237 9.74 33.77 -13.05
N ASP A 238 9.56 33.58 -11.76
CA ASP A 238 9.85 34.50 -10.69
C ASP A 238 10.66 33.78 -9.60
N PRO A 239 11.91 34.19 -9.31
CA PRO A 239 12.73 33.53 -8.29
C PRO A 239 12.16 33.64 -6.87
N THR A 240 11.33 34.64 -6.59
CA THR A 240 10.71 34.83 -5.26
C THR A 240 9.73 33.70 -4.91
N GLU A 241 9.20 32.97 -5.91
CA GLU A 241 8.36 31.80 -5.69
C GLU A 241 9.09 30.72 -4.89
N PHE A 242 10.42 30.62 -5.04
CA PHE A 242 11.27 29.60 -4.42
C PHE A 242 11.98 30.10 -3.14
N ASP A 243 11.67 31.30 -2.69
CA ASP A 243 12.23 31.84 -1.44
C ASP A 243 11.81 30.97 -0.27
N GLY A 244 12.77 30.50 0.53
CA GLY A 244 12.57 29.54 1.60
C GLY A 244 12.69 28.05 1.18
N CYS A 245 13.14 27.76 -0.04
CA CYS A 245 13.43 26.37 -0.43
C CYS A 245 14.66 25.79 0.32
N CYS A 246 15.63 26.62 0.69
CA CYS A 246 16.81 26.28 1.48
C CYS A 246 17.32 27.49 2.26
N LEU A 247 18.19 27.28 3.27
CA LEU A 247 18.66 28.34 4.18
C LEU A 247 19.41 29.46 3.44
N ASP A 248 20.18 29.15 2.40
CA ASP A 248 20.97 30.14 1.66
C ASP A 248 20.10 31.01 0.73
N PHE A 249 18.84 30.60 0.52
CA PHE A 249 17.83 31.36 -0.22
C PHE A 249 16.55 31.49 0.61
N TYR A 250 16.66 32.26 1.71
CA TYR A 250 15.57 32.51 2.65
C TYR A 250 15.59 33.99 3.05
N LYS A 251 14.79 34.79 2.36
CA LYS A 251 14.71 36.27 2.52
C LYS A 251 13.45 36.69 3.25
N ASP A 252 12.32 36.06 2.93
CA ASP A 252 11.02 36.30 3.55
C ASP A 252 10.90 35.53 4.86
N THR A 253 11.17 36.22 5.98
CA THR A 253 11.12 35.61 7.32
C THR A 253 9.69 35.34 7.83
N THR A 254 8.66 35.70 7.08
CA THR A 254 7.28 35.30 7.37
C THR A 254 7.01 33.84 6.97
N ARG A 255 7.81 33.28 6.08
CA ARG A 255 7.75 31.89 5.66
C ARG A 255 8.40 30.96 6.70
N ILE A 256 8.04 29.68 6.65
CA ILE A 256 8.66 28.67 7.52
C ILE A 256 10.15 28.58 7.17
N LYS A 257 11.01 28.75 8.18
CA LYS A 257 12.46 28.64 8.00
C LYS A 257 12.85 27.24 7.53
N PRO A 258 13.63 27.11 6.43
CA PRO A 258 14.11 25.81 5.96
C PRO A 258 14.99 25.11 7.00
N GLY A 259 14.94 23.78 7.03
CA GLY A 259 15.77 22.97 7.93
C GLY A 259 17.18 22.66 7.40
N VAL A 260 17.46 22.97 6.12
CA VAL A 260 18.71 22.58 5.45
C VAL A 260 19.23 23.70 4.53
N ASP A 261 20.54 23.76 4.33
CA ASP A 261 21.19 24.59 3.33
C ASP A 261 20.91 24.06 1.91
N CYS A 262 21.28 24.86 0.89
CA CYS A 262 21.02 24.48 -0.50
C CYS A 262 21.89 23.30 -0.97
N ALA A 263 23.10 23.16 -0.45
CA ALA A 263 23.98 22.02 -0.75
C ALA A 263 23.41 20.70 -0.19
N LYS A 264 22.83 20.76 1.00
CA LYS A 264 22.13 19.61 1.58
C LYS A 264 20.82 19.32 0.86
N MET A 265 20.05 20.36 0.49
CA MET A 265 18.80 20.24 -0.24
C MET A 265 18.99 19.47 -1.56
N ILE A 266 19.96 19.84 -2.40
CA ILE A 266 20.15 19.19 -3.70
C ILE A 266 20.52 17.72 -3.58
N THR A 267 21.14 17.29 -2.49
CA THR A 267 21.47 15.89 -2.22
C THR A 267 20.35 15.09 -1.56
N TYR A 268 19.17 15.69 -1.37
CA TYR A 268 17.98 15.06 -0.77
C TYR A 268 17.73 13.66 -1.31
N ALA A 269 17.60 13.56 -2.62
CA ALA A 269 17.40 12.29 -3.31
C ALA A 269 18.46 12.14 -4.43
N LYS A 270 19.73 12.12 -4.04
CA LYS A 270 20.81 11.75 -4.94
C LYS A 270 20.66 10.28 -5.29
N LEU A 271 20.56 10.00 -6.59
CA LEU A 271 20.43 8.65 -7.14
C LEU A 271 21.81 8.09 -7.53
N PRO A 272 21.93 6.78 -7.77
CA PRO A 272 23.04 6.22 -8.52
C PRO A 272 23.23 6.92 -9.88
N GLY A 273 24.37 6.72 -10.56
CA GLY A 273 24.61 7.29 -11.90
C GLY A 273 24.79 8.80 -11.94
N ASN A 274 25.18 9.46 -10.82
CA ASN A 274 25.31 10.91 -10.71
C ASN A 274 24.03 11.67 -11.07
N LYS A 275 22.88 11.12 -10.73
CA LYS A 275 21.56 11.71 -10.96
C LYS A 275 20.95 12.21 -9.66
N TYR A 276 19.95 13.07 -9.79
CA TYR A 276 19.25 13.70 -8.68
C TYR A 276 17.75 13.75 -8.99
N MET A 277 16.94 13.14 -8.13
CA MET A 277 15.49 13.23 -8.24
C MET A 277 15.01 14.57 -7.67
N LEU A 278 14.28 15.31 -8.47
CA LEU A 278 13.72 16.60 -8.10
C LEU A 278 12.25 16.45 -7.70
N ASN A 279 12.03 16.30 -6.41
CA ASN A 279 10.73 16.23 -5.74
C ASN A 279 10.83 16.96 -4.41
N TRP A 280 10.97 18.30 -4.46
CA TRP A 280 11.19 19.11 -3.26
C TRP A 280 9.89 19.79 -2.83
N PRO A 281 9.33 19.44 -1.64
CA PRO A 281 8.09 20.01 -1.14
C PRO A 281 8.26 21.48 -0.68
N GLY A 282 7.14 22.10 -0.38
CA GLY A 282 7.14 23.48 0.13
C GLY A 282 7.42 24.50 -0.96
N HIS A 283 8.58 25.11 -0.96
CA HIS A 283 8.99 26.14 -1.92
C HIS A 283 9.78 25.58 -3.12
N GLY A 284 9.59 24.33 -3.48
CA GLY A 284 10.16 23.66 -4.65
C GLY A 284 9.16 23.50 -5.79
N ASN A 285 9.14 22.28 -6.38
CA ASN A 285 8.35 21.97 -7.56
C ASN A 285 6.93 21.38 -7.27
N ASP A 286 6.48 21.37 -6.02
CA ASP A 286 5.09 21.05 -5.71
C ASP A 286 4.13 22.12 -6.25
N ILE A 287 2.92 21.70 -6.66
CA ILE A 287 1.83 22.55 -7.12
C ILE A 287 0.48 21.98 -6.67
N TYR A 288 -0.47 22.84 -6.33
CA TYR A 288 -1.84 22.42 -6.08
C TYR A 288 -2.65 22.40 -7.38
N LEU A 289 -3.15 21.24 -7.76
CA LEU A 289 -4.07 21.04 -8.88
C LEU A 289 -5.06 19.93 -8.51
N ASN A 290 -6.35 20.26 -8.44
CA ASN A 290 -7.39 19.24 -8.26
C ASN A 290 -7.80 18.65 -9.62
N LEU A 291 -7.12 17.59 -10.03
CA LEU A 291 -7.33 16.92 -11.31
C LEU A 291 -8.47 15.87 -11.27
N ILE A 292 -8.98 15.54 -10.08
CA ILE A 292 -9.73 14.30 -9.86
C ILE A 292 -11.07 14.31 -10.60
N GLN A 293 -11.76 15.47 -10.59
CA GLN A 293 -13.08 15.60 -11.22
C GLN A 293 -13.02 16.02 -12.70
N LEU A 294 -11.82 16.27 -13.23
CA LEU A 294 -11.63 16.70 -14.59
C LEU A 294 -11.68 15.53 -15.59
N ALA A 295 -12.14 15.80 -16.82
CA ALA A 295 -12.01 14.87 -17.93
C ALA A 295 -10.54 14.67 -18.31
N PRO A 296 -10.17 13.54 -18.96
CA PRO A 296 -8.76 13.25 -19.28
C PRO A 296 -8.06 14.35 -20.09
N GLU A 297 -8.75 14.98 -21.02
CA GLU A 297 -8.24 16.08 -21.85
C GLU A 297 -8.00 17.34 -21.02
N GLU A 298 -8.90 17.64 -20.08
CA GLU A 298 -8.76 18.76 -19.15
C GLU A 298 -7.60 18.52 -18.18
N ARG A 299 -7.46 17.26 -17.68
CA ARG A 299 -6.29 16.87 -16.85
C ARG A 299 -4.99 17.13 -17.59
N ALA A 300 -4.89 16.74 -18.87
CA ALA A 300 -3.69 16.95 -19.68
C ALA A 300 -3.32 18.42 -19.79
N ASN A 301 -4.32 19.29 -20.00
CA ASN A 301 -4.11 20.74 -20.07
C ASN A 301 -3.64 21.34 -18.74
N GLU A 302 -4.24 20.92 -17.62
CA GLU A 302 -3.82 21.37 -16.29
C GLU A 302 -2.39 20.89 -15.94
N LEU A 303 -2.01 19.68 -16.36
CA LEU A 303 -0.67 19.12 -16.11
C LEU A 303 0.46 19.88 -16.83
N VAL A 304 0.16 20.67 -17.86
CA VAL A 304 1.13 21.60 -18.44
C VAL A 304 1.61 22.61 -17.39
N LYS A 305 0.72 23.06 -16.47
CA LYS A 305 1.09 23.97 -15.38
C LYS A 305 2.08 23.31 -14.41
N ALA A 306 1.87 22.03 -14.09
CA ALA A 306 2.77 21.28 -13.22
C ALA A 306 4.16 21.07 -13.84
N LYS A 307 4.22 20.80 -15.15
CA LYS A 307 5.49 20.73 -15.89
C LYS A 307 6.21 22.08 -15.89
N GLN A 308 5.47 23.17 -16.12
CA GLN A 308 6.04 24.52 -16.06
C GLN A 308 6.57 24.86 -14.67
N GLN A 309 5.88 24.45 -13.60
CA GLN A 309 6.36 24.62 -12.22
C GLN A 309 7.71 23.95 -12.01
N THR A 310 7.86 22.70 -12.46
CA THR A 310 9.12 21.96 -12.35
C THR A 310 10.23 22.62 -13.19
N LEU A 311 9.93 23.06 -14.41
CA LEU A 311 10.92 23.75 -15.25
C LEU A 311 11.36 25.08 -14.63
N ARG A 312 10.44 25.86 -14.02
CA ARG A 312 10.79 27.11 -13.30
C ARG A 312 11.73 26.82 -12.13
N TYR A 313 11.48 25.71 -11.40
CA TYR A 313 12.35 25.32 -10.30
C TYR A 313 13.72 24.85 -10.79
N ILE A 314 13.81 24.09 -11.87
CA ILE A 314 15.10 23.72 -12.50
C ILE A 314 15.89 24.98 -12.91
N TYR A 315 15.25 25.92 -13.60
CA TYR A 315 15.87 27.17 -13.99
C TYR A 315 16.37 27.99 -12.79
N PHE A 316 15.59 28.00 -11.70
CA PHE A 316 15.98 28.60 -10.44
C PHE A 316 17.25 27.94 -9.86
N LEU A 317 17.29 26.61 -9.79
CA LEU A 317 18.49 25.87 -9.32
C LEU A 317 19.74 26.25 -10.14
N GLN A 318 19.58 26.36 -11.45
CA GLN A 318 20.68 26.66 -12.37
C GLN A 318 21.12 28.14 -12.28
N GLN A 319 20.19 29.08 -12.21
CA GLN A 319 20.50 30.51 -12.30
C GLN A 319 20.72 31.20 -10.95
N GLN A 320 19.97 30.82 -9.90
CA GLN A 320 20.07 31.45 -8.59
C GLN A 320 21.00 30.70 -7.65
N LEU A 321 21.02 29.36 -7.72
CA LEU A 321 21.88 28.54 -6.87
C LEU A 321 23.15 28.06 -7.55
N GLY A 322 23.31 28.36 -8.85
CA GLY A 322 24.55 28.10 -9.60
C GLY A 322 24.76 26.64 -10.07
N TYR A 323 23.76 25.75 -9.95
CA TYR A 323 23.84 24.36 -10.39
C TYR A 323 23.71 24.20 -11.91
N LYS A 324 24.49 24.96 -12.68
CA LYS A 324 24.42 24.96 -14.15
C LYS A 324 24.82 23.64 -14.81
N ASN A 325 25.64 22.84 -14.14
CA ASN A 325 26.02 21.50 -14.57
C ASN A 325 24.95 20.43 -14.39
N LEU A 326 23.86 20.73 -13.65
CA LEU A 326 22.74 19.84 -13.49
C LEU A 326 21.69 20.11 -14.57
N GLY A 327 21.60 19.23 -15.56
CA GLY A 327 20.63 19.27 -16.64
C GLY A 327 19.60 18.15 -16.55
N LEU A 328 18.49 18.27 -17.31
CA LEU A 328 17.53 17.17 -17.45
C LEU A 328 18.25 15.93 -18.00
N ALA A 329 18.13 14.80 -17.31
CA ALA A 329 18.74 13.54 -17.72
C ALA A 329 18.20 13.11 -19.10
N ASP A 330 19.13 12.83 -20.01
CA ASP A 330 18.84 12.45 -21.41
C ASP A 330 18.62 10.94 -21.59
N ASP A 331 18.91 10.17 -20.55
CA ASP A 331 18.89 8.72 -20.51
C ASP A 331 17.86 8.16 -19.51
N GLU A 332 16.88 8.99 -19.05
CA GLU A 332 15.94 8.55 -18.03
C GLU A 332 14.53 8.32 -18.61
N PHE A 333 13.80 9.36 -18.95
CA PHE A 333 12.43 9.23 -19.42
C PHE A 333 12.33 9.26 -20.96
N PRO A 334 11.48 8.40 -21.57
CA PRO A 334 11.28 8.35 -23.02
C PRO A 334 10.33 9.47 -23.52
N THR A 335 10.29 10.60 -22.84
CA THR A 335 9.45 11.76 -23.15
C THR A 335 10.26 12.84 -23.87
N ALA A 336 9.63 13.54 -24.79
CA ALA A 336 10.31 14.59 -25.57
C ALA A 336 10.82 15.74 -24.69
N ASP A 337 10.16 16.01 -23.57
CA ASP A 337 10.52 17.05 -22.60
C ASP A 337 11.42 16.53 -21.47
N ARG A 338 11.81 15.23 -21.48
CA ARG A 338 12.64 14.55 -20.49
C ARG A 338 12.09 14.63 -19.06
N LEU A 339 10.82 14.94 -18.89
CA LEU A 339 10.10 14.88 -17.61
C LEU A 339 9.42 13.51 -17.44
N ALA A 340 8.99 13.17 -16.23
CA ALA A 340 8.28 11.95 -15.92
C ALA A 340 7.09 11.72 -16.86
N LEU A 341 6.66 10.46 -17.04
CA LEU A 341 5.55 10.12 -17.93
C LEU A 341 4.20 10.57 -17.35
N ILE A 342 4.07 10.53 -16.02
CA ILE A 342 2.88 10.93 -15.27
C ILE A 342 3.28 11.79 -14.07
N PRO A 343 2.37 12.61 -13.51
CA PRO A 343 2.64 13.32 -12.26
C PRO A 343 2.68 12.36 -11.07
N TYR A 344 3.34 12.75 -10.00
CA TYR A 344 3.21 12.14 -8.69
C TYR A 344 1.96 12.69 -7.99
N ASN A 345 0.88 11.93 -8.04
CA ASN A 345 -0.33 12.23 -7.28
C ASN A 345 -0.21 11.62 -5.88
N ARG A 346 -0.30 12.45 -4.84
CA ARG A 346 -0.27 11.99 -3.44
C ARG A 346 -1.62 11.50 -2.97
N GLU A 347 -2.70 11.95 -3.61
CA GLU A 347 -4.07 11.63 -3.24
C GLU A 347 -4.96 11.47 -4.47
N GLY A 348 -5.94 10.59 -4.37
CA GLY A 348 -7.02 10.38 -5.33
C GLY A 348 -8.35 10.26 -4.59
N ARG A 349 -9.36 9.70 -5.24
CA ARG A 349 -10.60 9.27 -4.60
C ARG A 349 -10.28 8.15 -3.61
N ARG A 350 -10.84 8.24 -2.41
CA ARG A 350 -10.72 7.20 -1.38
C ARG A 350 -12.05 6.48 -1.21
N LEU A 351 -12.02 5.16 -1.33
CA LEU A 351 -13.20 4.29 -1.24
C LEU A 351 -13.99 4.51 0.06
N ARG A 352 -15.32 4.57 0.00
CA ARG A 352 -16.18 4.30 1.16
C ARG A 352 -16.40 2.80 1.25
N GLY A 353 -15.44 2.11 1.87
CA GLY A 353 -15.38 0.66 1.92
C GLY A 353 -16.11 0.06 3.12
N VAL A 354 -15.97 -1.27 3.25
CA VAL A 354 -16.46 -2.03 4.41
C VAL A 354 -15.87 -1.51 5.71
N VAL A 355 -14.60 -1.13 5.68
CA VAL A 355 -13.86 -0.53 6.80
C VAL A 355 -13.28 0.79 6.33
N ARG A 356 -13.42 1.86 7.13
CA ARG A 356 -12.63 3.09 7.00
C ARG A 356 -11.52 3.05 8.04
N PHE A 357 -10.26 3.05 7.58
CA PHE A 357 -9.10 3.03 8.45
C PHE A 357 -8.73 4.45 8.87
N LYS A 358 -8.63 4.70 10.18
CA LYS A 358 -8.48 6.01 10.80
C LYS A 358 -7.25 6.05 11.71
N VAL A 359 -6.84 7.25 12.11
CA VAL A 359 -5.64 7.44 12.94
C VAL A 359 -5.74 6.75 14.30
N GLN A 360 -6.94 6.62 14.87
CA GLN A 360 -7.15 5.90 16.13
C GLN A 360 -6.80 4.41 16.00
N ASP A 361 -7.15 3.82 14.84
CA ASP A 361 -6.86 2.41 14.55
C ASP A 361 -5.35 2.14 14.39
N ILE A 362 -4.58 3.16 14.03
CA ILE A 362 -3.12 3.09 13.93
C ILE A 362 -2.47 3.37 15.30
N SER A 363 -2.85 4.47 15.93
CA SER A 363 -2.17 4.95 17.15
C SER A 363 -2.45 4.09 18.37
N LYS A 364 -3.64 3.48 18.44
CA LYS A 364 -4.11 2.64 19.57
C LYS A 364 -4.83 1.39 19.06
N PRO A 365 -4.15 0.51 18.30
CA PRO A 365 -4.80 -0.61 17.60
C PRO A 365 -5.44 -1.63 18.54
N PHE A 366 -4.96 -1.73 19.80
CA PHE A 366 -5.44 -2.71 20.77
C PHE A 366 -6.59 -2.20 21.65
N ASP A 367 -6.88 -0.89 21.58
CA ASP A 367 -7.86 -0.21 22.44
C ASP A 367 -9.16 0.11 21.68
N GLN A 368 -9.25 -0.28 20.41
CA GLN A 368 -10.42 -0.01 19.59
C GLN A 368 -11.51 -1.08 19.78
N LEU A 369 -12.78 -0.68 19.70
CA LEU A 369 -13.93 -1.60 19.73
C LEU A 369 -13.82 -2.66 18.62
N ASN A 370 -13.38 -2.25 17.43
CA ASN A 370 -13.10 -3.12 16.30
C ASN A 370 -11.58 -3.31 16.17
N PRO A 371 -11.05 -4.49 16.49
CA PRO A 371 -9.60 -4.74 16.46
C PRO A 371 -9.11 -4.99 15.02
N LEU A 372 -9.15 -3.94 14.19
CA LEU A 372 -8.86 -4.00 12.75
C LEU A 372 -7.49 -4.60 12.42
N TYR A 373 -6.50 -4.43 13.30
CA TYR A 373 -5.15 -5.00 13.13
C TYR A 373 -5.17 -6.53 12.92
N ARG A 374 -6.20 -7.22 13.43
CA ARG A 374 -6.37 -8.67 13.22
C ARG A 374 -6.63 -9.04 11.77
N THR A 375 -7.09 -8.09 10.96
CA THR A 375 -7.37 -8.27 9.54
C THR A 375 -6.26 -7.70 8.64
N GLY A 376 -5.07 -7.45 9.21
CA GLY A 376 -3.93 -6.87 8.51
C GLY A 376 -3.50 -7.67 7.29
N ILE A 377 -3.26 -6.96 6.17
CA ILE A 377 -2.86 -7.55 4.87
C ILE A 377 -1.64 -6.85 4.24
N ALA A 378 -1.26 -5.73 4.76
CA ALA A 378 -0.11 -4.93 4.36
C ALA A 378 0.38 -4.14 5.57
N VAL A 379 1.63 -3.70 5.57
CA VAL A 379 2.23 -2.96 6.68
C VAL A 379 2.89 -1.67 6.20
N GLY A 380 2.92 -0.67 7.09
CA GLY A 380 3.62 0.61 6.87
C GLY A 380 4.27 1.11 8.16
N ASP A 381 5.32 1.91 8.03
CA ASP A 381 6.06 2.49 9.15
C ASP A 381 6.39 3.98 8.99
N TYR A 382 5.98 4.61 7.88
CA TYR A 382 6.22 6.02 7.65
C TYR A 382 5.25 6.88 8.48
N PRO A 383 5.66 8.06 8.98
CA PRO A 383 4.75 8.97 9.68
C PRO A 383 3.68 9.51 8.73
N ILE A 384 2.63 10.10 9.30
CA ILE A 384 1.64 10.82 8.52
C ILE A 384 2.32 12.06 7.92
N ASP A 385 2.43 12.08 6.60
CA ASP A 385 3.06 13.14 5.82
C ASP A 385 2.06 13.72 4.80
N HIS A 386 1.68 14.97 5.02
CA HIS A 386 0.71 15.69 4.22
C HIS A 386 1.32 16.87 3.49
N HIS A 387 0.93 17.05 2.24
CA HIS A 387 1.35 18.14 1.37
C HIS A 387 0.14 18.98 0.94
N HIS A 388 -0.18 20.03 1.70
CA HIS A 388 -1.27 20.96 1.39
C HIS A 388 -0.80 22.42 1.31
N ARG A 389 0.53 22.67 1.38
CA ARG A 389 1.08 24.02 1.57
C ARG A 389 0.87 24.93 0.37
N LYS A 390 0.68 24.39 -0.83
CA LYS A 390 0.42 25.20 -2.02
C LYS A 390 -1.04 25.68 -2.13
N ASN A 391 -1.95 25.13 -1.31
CA ASN A 391 -3.31 25.62 -1.20
C ASN A 391 -3.51 26.35 0.13
N PRO A 392 -3.52 27.71 0.14
CA PRO A 392 -3.70 28.48 1.37
C PRO A 392 -5.09 28.33 2.01
N ALA A 393 -6.08 27.82 1.26
CA ALA A 393 -7.42 27.53 1.78
C ALA A 393 -7.49 26.20 2.56
N ALA A 394 -6.43 25.40 2.60
CA ALA A 394 -6.39 24.17 3.38
C ALA A 394 -6.53 24.50 4.88
N PRO A 395 -7.53 23.94 5.59
CA PRO A 395 -7.80 24.28 6.99
C PRO A 395 -6.72 23.75 7.95
N GLN A 396 -5.88 22.83 7.49
CA GLN A 396 -4.73 22.33 8.25
C GLN A 396 -3.60 21.89 7.32
N HIS A 397 -2.39 21.92 7.88
CA HIS A 397 -1.16 21.49 7.22
C HIS A 397 -0.45 20.48 8.14
N LEU A 398 -0.84 19.20 8.06
CA LEU A 398 -0.20 18.13 8.82
C LEU A 398 1.19 17.79 8.24
N GLY A 399 2.16 17.62 9.14
CA GLY A 399 3.46 17.08 8.80
C GLY A 399 3.95 16.18 9.93
N PHE A 400 4.35 14.94 9.60
CA PHE A 400 4.98 13.98 10.51
C PHE A 400 4.23 13.75 11.84
N TYR A 401 2.92 13.60 11.76
CA TYR A 401 2.11 13.25 12.93
C TYR A 401 2.60 11.91 13.52
N PRO A 402 2.90 11.84 14.85
CA PRO A 402 3.52 10.66 15.44
C PRO A 402 2.55 9.48 15.51
N ILE A 403 2.90 8.39 14.86
CA ILE A 403 2.21 7.09 14.90
C ILE A 403 3.24 5.96 15.02
N PRO A 404 2.91 4.79 15.58
CA PRO A 404 3.74 3.59 15.41
C PRO A 404 3.64 3.03 13.99
N SER A 405 4.42 1.99 13.67
CA SER A 405 4.17 1.18 12.49
C SER A 405 2.81 0.47 12.60
N PHE A 406 2.18 0.19 11.46
CA PHE A 406 0.78 -0.22 11.41
C PHE A 406 0.52 -1.34 10.39
N ALA A 407 -0.62 -2.03 10.59
CA ALA A 407 -1.15 -3.01 9.66
C ALA A 407 -2.43 -2.47 9.00
N ILE A 408 -2.52 -2.55 7.67
CA ILE A 408 -3.68 -2.11 6.87
C ILE A 408 -4.72 -3.22 6.88
N PRO A 409 -5.99 -2.92 7.25
CA PRO A 409 -7.07 -3.92 7.31
C PRO A 409 -7.57 -4.33 5.92
N LEU A 410 -7.89 -5.61 5.71
CA LEU A 410 -8.46 -6.14 4.46
C LEU A 410 -9.72 -5.39 4.00
N GLY A 411 -10.59 -5.02 4.93
CA GLY A 411 -11.85 -4.35 4.62
C GLY A 411 -11.71 -2.99 3.95
N THR A 412 -10.49 -2.40 3.93
CA THR A 412 -10.20 -1.14 3.23
C THR A 412 -10.17 -1.29 1.71
N LEU A 413 -9.99 -2.51 1.19
CA LEU A 413 -9.97 -2.80 -0.24
C LEU A 413 -11.36 -3.08 -0.83
N LEU A 414 -12.38 -3.25 0.01
CA LEU A 414 -13.67 -3.81 -0.34
C LEU A 414 -14.75 -2.74 -0.42
N PRO A 415 -15.40 -2.53 -1.58
CA PRO A 415 -16.61 -1.73 -1.66
C PRO A 415 -17.72 -2.27 -0.75
N ALA A 416 -18.45 -1.37 -0.08
CA ALA A 416 -19.50 -1.78 0.88
C ALA A 416 -20.68 -2.47 0.19
N MET A 417 -21.07 -2.05 -1.03
CA MET A 417 -22.29 -2.52 -1.70
C MET A 417 -22.06 -3.15 -3.07
N HIS A 418 -20.99 -2.79 -3.78
CA HIS A 418 -20.69 -3.34 -5.11
C HIS A 418 -19.90 -4.63 -5.00
N THR A 419 -20.03 -5.49 -6.01
CA THR A 419 -19.26 -6.73 -6.15
C THR A 419 -18.42 -6.71 -7.44
N GLY A 420 -17.49 -7.65 -7.58
CA GLY A 420 -16.64 -7.74 -8.76
C GLY A 420 -15.50 -6.71 -8.82
N LEU A 421 -15.36 -5.87 -7.78
CA LEU A 421 -14.27 -4.88 -7.68
C LEU A 421 -13.52 -5.02 -6.36
N VAL A 422 -12.21 -4.94 -6.45
CA VAL A 422 -11.26 -4.71 -5.35
C VAL A 422 -10.55 -3.39 -5.64
N VAL A 423 -10.45 -2.51 -4.65
CA VAL A 423 -9.77 -1.21 -4.81
C VAL A 423 -8.37 -1.31 -4.21
N ALA A 424 -7.39 -0.84 -4.96
CA ALA A 424 -5.99 -0.81 -4.58
C ALA A 424 -5.42 0.61 -4.69
N GLU A 425 -4.11 0.74 -4.85
CA GLU A 425 -3.39 2.00 -4.96
C GLU A 425 -3.69 2.92 -3.75
N LYS A 426 -3.66 4.22 -3.95
CA LYS A 426 -4.00 5.23 -2.95
C LYS A 426 -5.52 5.36 -2.72
N GLY A 427 -6.32 4.63 -3.52
CA GLY A 427 -7.78 4.67 -3.51
C GLY A 427 -8.45 3.83 -2.42
N ILE A 428 -7.72 3.13 -1.55
CA ILE A 428 -8.28 2.33 -0.47
C ILE A 428 -9.09 3.16 0.55
N SER A 429 -9.93 2.50 1.34
CA SER A 429 -10.83 3.16 2.31
C SER A 429 -10.09 3.62 3.57
N VAL A 430 -9.53 4.81 3.50
CA VAL A 430 -8.82 5.48 4.60
C VAL A 430 -9.32 6.91 4.76
N SER A 431 -9.14 7.52 5.95
CA SER A 431 -9.33 8.96 6.09
C SER A 431 -8.26 9.75 5.32
N ASN A 432 -8.51 11.04 5.04
CA ASN A 432 -7.48 11.92 4.47
C ASN A 432 -6.20 11.89 5.33
N VAL A 433 -6.34 11.94 6.66
CA VAL A 433 -5.20 11.88 7.59
C VAL A 433 -4.36 10.62 7.36
N VAL A 434 -5.00 9.46 7.34
CA VAL A 434 -4.32 8.16 7.17
C VAL A 434 -3.78 7.97 5.76
N ASN A 435 -4.38 8.60 4.74
CA ASN A 435 -3.79 8.62 3.39
C ASN A 435 -2.35 9.14 3.41
N GLY A 436 -2.03 10.12 4.27
CA GLY A 436 -0.67 10.65 4.40
C GLY A 436 0.41 9.62 4.71
N THR A 437 0.07 8.46 5.25
CA THR A 437 1.03 7.38 5.51
C THR A 437 0.82 6.14 4.64
N THR A 438 -0.41 5.82 4.24
CA THR A 438 -0.69 4.61 3.45
C THR A 438 -0.35 4.77 1.96
N ARG A 439 -0.15 6.00 1.47
CA ARG A 439 0.19 6.32 0.08
C ARG A 439 1.66 6.07 -0.29
N LEU A 440 2.52 5.73 0.66
CA LEU A 440 3.96 5.56 0.44
C LEU A 440 4.25 4.28 -0.37
N GLN A 441 5.28 4.34 -1.18
CA GLN A 441 5.56 3.34 -2.22
C GLN A 441 5.61 1.90 -1.71
N PRO A 442 6.35 1.56 -0.63
CA PRO A 442 6.40 0.19 -0.12
C PRO A 442 5.03 -0.31 0.35
N CYS A 443 4.26 0.58 1.00
CA CYS A 443 2.93 0.28 1.50
C CYS A 443 1.98 -0.02 0.32
N VAL A 444 2.03 0.79 -0.74
CA VAL A 444 1.20 0.65 -1.94
C VAL A 444 1.54 -0.64 -2.72
N VAL A 445 2.81 -1.05 -2.77
CA VAL A 445 3.20 -2.37 -3.33
C VAL A 445 2.51 -3.51 -2.56
N LEU A 446 2.54 -3.47 -1.22
CA LEU A 446 1.94 -4.51 -0.39
C LEU A 446 0.39 -4.49 -0.45
N ILE A 447 -0.23 -3.31 -0.56
CA ILE A 447 -1.67 -3.16 -0.84
C ILE A 447 -2.02 -3.86 -2.16
N GLY A 448 -1.24 -3.60 -3.21
CA GLY A 448 -1.41 -4.26 -4.52
C GLY A 448 -1.28 -5.77 -4.42
N GLN A 449 -0.25 -6.26 -3.73
CA GLN A 449 -0.07 -7.70 -3.48
C GLN A 449 -1.32 -8.32 -2.83
N ALA A 450 -1.85 -7.68 -1.81
CA ALA A 450 -3.05 -8.16 -1.11
C ALA A 450 -4.30 -8.10 -1.99
N ALA A 451 -4.46 -7.05 -2.80
CA ALA A 451 -5.57 -6.91 -3.74
C ALA A 451 -5.55 -8.01 -4.82
N GLY A 452 -4.37 -8.31 -5.36
CA GLY A 452 -4.19 -9.41 -6.32
C GLY A 452 -4.49 -10.78 -5.71
N ALA A 453 -4.02 -11.03 -4.48
CA ALA A 453 -4.32 -12.26 -3.74
C ALA A 453 -5.84 -12.40 -3.50
N LEU A 454 -6.50 -11.35 -3.04
CA LEU A 454 -7.93 -11.34 -2.80
C LEU A 454 -8.75 -11.59 -4.08
N ALA A 455 -8.40 -10.91 -5.18
CA ALA A 455 -9.07 -11.09 -6.48
C ALA A 455 -8.93 -12.53 -6.99
N ALA A 456 -7.72 -13.10 -6.98
CA ALA A 456 -7.48 -14.48 -7.39
C ALA A 456 -8.22 -15.50 -6.52
N LEU A 457 -8.18 -15.34 -5.19
CA LEU A 457 -8.89 -16.20 -4.26
C LEU A 457 -10.42 -16.11 -4.43
N THR A 458 -10.95 -14.93 -4.79
CA THR A 458 -12.37 -14.77 -5.10
C THR A 458 -12.77 -15.65 -6.29
N VAL A 459 -11.97 -15.64 -7.34
CA VAL A 459 -12.17 -16.48 -8.53
C VAL A 459 -12.04 -17.98 -8.18
N GLN A 460 -10.96 -18.38 -7.50
CA GLN A 460 -10.71 -19.77 -7.09
C GLN A 460 -11.84 -20.34 -6.23
N ASN A 461 -12.38 -19.52 -5.32
CA ASN A 461 -13.52 -19.91 -4.47
C ASN A 461 -14.86 -19.85 -5.21
N LYS A 462 -14.85 -19.57 -6.53
CA LYS A 462 -16.06 -19.41 -7.36
C LYS A 462 -17.05 -18.40 -6.79
N LYS A 463 -16.53 -17.32 -6.20
CA LYS A 463 -17.32 -16.20 -5.67
C LYS A 463 -17.35 -15.05 -6.66
N ARG A 464 -18.39 -14.22 -6.59
CA ARG A 464 -18.47 -12.93 -7.31
C ARG A 464 -18.20 -11.76 -6.38
N ASP A 465 -18.34 -11.99 -5.10
CA ASP A 465 -18.18 -11.01 -4.03
C ASP A 465 -16.92 -11.33 -3.21
N ALA A 466 -15.94 -10.45 -3.30
CA ALA A 466 -14.66 -10.59 -2.59
C ALA A 466 -14.82 -10.54 -1.05
N ARG A 467 -15.91 -9.96 -0.54
CA ARG A 467 -16.23 -9.94 0.89
C ARG A 467 -16.51 -11.35 1.47
N LEU A 468 -16.81 -12.31 0.61
CA LEU A 468 -17.07 -13.71 1.01
C LEU A 468 -15.80 -14.55 1.10
N VAL A 469 -14.64 -14.02 0.74
CA VAL A 469 -13.36 -14.69 0.95
C VAL A 469 -12.97 -14.56 2.42
N PRO A 470 -12.70 -15.66 3.14
CA PRO A 470 -12.30 -15.58 4.54
C PRO A 470 -11.01 -14.77 4.72
N VAL A 471 -11.00 -13.85 5.68
CA VAL A 471 -9.84 -13.01 5.99
C VAL A 471 -8.58 -13.86 6.21
N ARG A 472 -8.70 -14.96 6.96
CA ARG A 472 -7.59 -15.87 7.26
C ARG A 472 -7.03 -16.57 6.03
N GLN A 473 -7.86 -16.84 5.01
CA GLN A 473 -7.38 -17.40 3.74
C GLN A 473 -6.48 -16.41 3.00
N VAL A 474 -6.87 -15.13 2.94
CA VAL A 474 -6.03 -14.08 2.33
C VAL A 474 -4.71 -13.94 3.10
N GLN A 475 -4.79 -13.87 4.42
CA GLN A 475 -3.62 -13.75 5.29
C GLN A 475 -2.65 -14.94 5.17
N SER A 476 -3.16 -16.17 5.15
CA SER A 476 -2.35 -17.36 4.94
C SER A 476 -1.62 -17.33 3.59
N THR A 477 -2.32 -16.93 2.54
CA THR A 477 -1.73 -16.78 1.20
C THR A 477 -0.60 -15.74 1.20
N LEU A 478 -0.80 -14.60 1.88
CA LEU A 478 0.24 -13.57 1.99
C LEU A 478 1.45 -14.05 2.79
N LEU A 479 1.24 -14.79 3.89
CA LEU A 479 2.34 -15.37 4.67
C LEU A 479 3.17 -16.39 3.87
N GLN A 480 2.54 -17.21 3.02
CA GLN A 480 3.24 -18.10 2.08
C GLN A 480 4.16 -17.34 1.13
N GLN A 481 3.83 -16.09 0.80
CA GLN A 481 4.64 -15.17 0.02
C GLN A 481 5.59 -14.30 0.89
N LYS A 482 5.81 -14.68 2.13
CA LYS A 482 6.67 -13.97 3.09
C LYS A 482 6.25 -12.52 3.37
N ALA A 483 4.98 -12.16 3.15
CA ALA A 483 4.46 -10.83 3.53
C ALA A 483 4.22 -10.72 5.03
N TYR A 484 4.30 -9.50 5.57
CA TYR A 484 3.93 -9.22 6.96
C TYR A 484 2.41 -9.03 7.08
N LEU A 485 1.83 -9.59 8.15
CA LEU A 485 0.48 -9.25 8.64
C LEU A 485 0.55 -8.21 9.76
N MET A 486 1.59 -8.30 10.58
CA MET A 486 1.89 -7.42 11.72
C MET A 486 3.22 -6.70 11.49
N PRO A 487 3.31 -5.40 11.80
CA PRO A 487 4.46 -4.56 11.45
C PRO A 487 5.63 -4.70 12.47
N TYR A 488 6.05 -5.91 12.77
CA TYR A 488 7.10 -6.16 13.76
C TYR A 488 8.49 -5.92 13.17
N ALA A 489 9.14 -4.82 13.58
CA ALA A 489 10.42 -4.39 13.03
C ALA A 489 11.61 -5.28 13.42
N ASP A 490 11.46 -6.07 14.48
CA ASP A 490 12.47 -6.99 15.04
C ASP A 490 12.22 -8.47 14.69
N VAL A 491 11.32 -8.74 13.73
CA VAL A 491 11.01 -10.10 13.26
C VAL A 491 11.21 -10.15 11.76
N SER A 492 12.31 -10.71 11.32
CA SER A 492 12.62 -10.86 9.89
C SER A 492 11.78 -11.96 9.24
N SER A 493 11.45 -11.82 7.95
CA SER A 493 10.81 -12.88 7.17
C SER A 493 11.67 -14.15 7.00
N ALA A 494 12.97 -14.06 7.30
CA ALA A 494 13.88 -15.20 7.38
C ALA A 494 13.94 -15.85 8.78
N ASP A 495 13.29 -15.24 9.77
CA ASP A 495 13.24 -15.76 11.14
C ASP A 495 12.46 -17.07 11.19
N LEU A 496 12.98 -18.05 11.90
CA LEU A 496 12.35 -19.36 12.06
C LEU A 496 10.93 -19.30 12.65
N GLY A 497 10.70 -18.37 13.59
CA GLY A 497 9.39 -18.13 14.20
C GLY A 497 8.51 -17.15 13.44
N PHE A 498 8.92 -16.65 12.26
CA PHE A 498 8.22 -15.59 11.54
C PHE A 498 6.73 -15.87 11.36
N GLU A 499 6.38 -17.01 10.77
CA GLU A 499 4.99 -17.35 10.47
C GLU A 499 4.14 -17.44 11.76
N ALA A 500 4.64 -18.15 12.77
CA ALA A 500 3.94 -18.28 14.05
C ALA A 500 3.74 -16.91 14.74
N ILE A 501 4.78 -16.06 14.77
CA ILE A 501 4.70 -14.73 15.36
C ILE A 501 3.67 -13.86 14.61
N GLN A 502 3.67 -13.88 13.28
CA GLN A 502 2.71 -13.14 12.47
C GLN A 502 1.27 -13.62 12.70
N ARG A 503 1.04 -14.92 12.72
CA ARG A 503 -0.27 -15.55 12.94
C ARG A 503 -0.81 -15.27 14.33
N ILE A 504 0.03 -15.43 15.36
CA ILE A 504 -0.35 -15.20 16.77
C ILE A 504 -0.55 -13.71 17.05
N GLY A 505 0.27 -12.84 16.48
CA GLY A 505 0.08 -11.39 16.52
C GLY A 505 -1.24 -10.96 15.88
N ALA A 506 -1.51 -11.42 14.66
CA ALA A 506 -2.77 -11.16 13.96
C ALA A 506 -4.00 -11.79 14.63
N SER A 507 -3.81 -12.79 15.50
CA SER A 507 -4.86 -13.34 16.35
C SER A 507 -5.06 -12.55 17.65
N GLY A 508 -4.14 -11.64 18.00
CA GLY A 508 -4.22 -10.79 19.19
C GLY A 508 -3.90 -11.50 20.50
N PHE A 509 -3.29 -12.70 20.45
CA PHE A 509 -2.88 -13.46 21.63
C PHE A 509 -1.53 -13.00 22.20
N LEU A 510 -0.64 -12.51 21.33
CA LEU A 510 0.57 -11.81 21.74
C LEU A 510 0.66 -10.50 20.95
N ARG A 511 0.92 -9.41 21.65
CA ARG A 511 0.93 -8.07 21.08
C ARG A 511 2.33 -7.49 21.08
N GLY A 512 2.63 -6.68 20.07
CA GLY A 512 3.82 -5.86 20.04
C GLY A 512 3.62 -4.53 20.76
N LYS A 513 4.71 -3.79 20.94
CA LYS A 513 4.75 -2.45 21.52
C LYS A 513 5.07 -1.43 20.44
N GLY A 514 4.10 -0.57 20.11
CA GLY A 514 4.27 0.50 19.16
C GLY A 514 5.18 1.61 19.69
N GLN A 515 6.05 2.14 18.83
CA GLN A 515 6.96 3.24 19.11
C GLN A 515 7.01 4.22 17.93
N PRO A 516 6.43 5.42 18.05
CA PRO A 516 6.66 6.49 17.09
C PRO A 516 8.14 6.89 17.06
N ASN A 517 8.71 7.02 15.86
CA ASN A 517 10.12 7.38 15.67
C ASN A 517 10.31 8.19 14.36
N ALA A 518 9.48 9.19 14.11
CA ALA A 518 9.51 10.06 12.95
C ALA A 518 9.60 9.32 11.60
N TRP A 519 10.81 9.20 11.02
CA TRP A 519 11.03 8.65 9.67
C TRP A 519 10.87 7.13 9.54
N ALA A 520 10.97 6.37 10.64
CA ALA A 520 10.88 4.92 10.65
C ALA A 520 10.21 4.47 11.95
N ASN A 521 8.89 4.55 11.99
CA ASN A 521 8.10 4.13 13.13
C ASN A 521 8.19 2.62 13.32
N ARG A 522 8.07 2.17 14.56
CA ARG A 522 8.34 0.79 14.90
C ARG A 522 7.22 0.18 15.74
N THR A 523 7.11 -1.11 15.64
CA THR A 523 6.41 -1.97 16.58
C THR A 523 7.33 -3.13 16.90
N TRP A 524 7.66 -3.28 18.17
CA TRP A 524 8.55 -4.30 18.65
C TRP A 524 7.76 -5.49 19.15
N PHE A 525 8.06 -6.68 18.69
CA PHE A 525 7.54 -7.93 19.24
C PHE A 525 8.38 -8.41 20.42
N GLU A 526 9.69 -8.14 20.40
CA GLU A 526 10.69 -8.59 21.37
C GLU A 526 10.73 -10.11 21.47
N PRO A 527 11.03 -10.84 20.37
CA PRO A 527 10.85 -12.29 20.28
C PRO A 527 11.66 -13.07 21.31
N ASP A 528 12.83 -12.58 21.69
CA ASP A 528 13.74 -13.26 22.61
C ASP A 528 13.57 -12.82 24.08
N SER A 529 12.63 -11.90 24.35
CA SER A 529 12.28 -11.51 25.72
C SER A 529 11.41 -12.57 26.39
N THR A 530 11.52 -12.66 27.72
CA THR A 530 10.62 -13.48 28.53
C THR A 530 9.34 -12.71 28.86
N ILE A 531 8.29 -13.42 29.26
CA ILE A 531 6.98 -12.84 29.59
C ILE A 531 6.51 -13.37 30.97
N THR A 532 5.81 -12.53 31.73
CA THR A 532 5.15 -12.98 32.95
C THR A 532 3.79 -13.62 32.64
N VAL A 533 3.30 -14.44 33.58
CA VAL A 533 1.93 -15.01 33.47
C VAL A 533 0.89 -13.90 33.33
N TYR A 534 1.02 -12.83 34.12
CA TYR A 534 0.12 -11.69 34.09
C TYR A 534 0.12 -11.00 32.71
N GLN A 535 1.30 -10.71 32.17
CA GLN A 535 1.44 -10.06 30.87
C GLN A 535 0.81 -10.89 29.76
N PHE A 536 0.95 -12.21 29.80
CA PHE A 536 0.33 -13.08 28.80
C PHE A 536 -1.20 -13.09 28.94
N ILE A 537 -1.72 -13.36 30.13
CA ILE A 537 -3.17 -13.47 30.37
C ILE A 537 -3.89 -12.13 30.05
N SER A 538 -3.28 -11.00 30.40
CA SER A 538 -3.87 -9.68 30.13
C SER A 538 -4.01 -9.34 28.63
N GLN A 539 -3.28 -10.03 27.76
CA GLN A 539 -3.37 -9.85 26.33
C GLN A 539 -4.40 -10.76 25.65
N LEU A 540 -4.89 -11.79 26.36
CA LEU A 540 -5.85 -12.73 25.78
C LEU A 540 -7.11 -12.01 25.32
N PRO A 541 -7.65 -12.35 24.14
CA PRO A 541 -8.91 -11.79 23.67
C PRO A 541 -10.04 -12.06 24.65
N ALA A 542 -10.98 -11.11 24.76
CA ALA A 542 -12.06 -11.16 25.74
C ALA A 542 -12.99 -12.38 25.61
N PHE A 543 -13.04 -13.04 24.45
CA PHE A 543 -13.84 -14.25 24.24
C PHE A 543 -13.19 -15.52 24.83
N VAL A 544 -11.87 -15.50 25.11
CA VAL A 544 -11.23 -16.57 25.87
C VAL A 544 -11.80 -16.51 27.28
N PRO A 545 -12.57 -17.51 27.71
CA PRO A 545 -13.35 -17.39 28.95
C PRO A 545 -12.42 -17.27 30.15
N THR A 546 -12.28 -16.05 30.67
CA THR A 546 -11.59 -15.73 31.92
C THR A 546 -12.56 -15.63 33.10
N LYS A 547 -13.89 -15.70 32.84
CA LYS A 547 -14.97 -15.65 33.83
C LYS A 547 -15.98 -16.76 33.55
N ASN A 548 -16.73 -17.20 34.58
CA ASN A 548 -17.78 -18.19 34.45
C ASN A 548 -18.87 -17.71 33.47
N LEU A 549 -19.13 -18.47 32.41
CA LEU A 549 -20.14 -18.17 31.39
C LEU A 549 -21.58 -18.55 31.87
N GLY A 550 -22.01 -18.03 33.01
CA GLY A 550 -23.41 -18.17 33.45
C GLY A 550 -23.89 -19.59 33.77
N ASN A 551 -23.09 -20.63 33.57
CA ASN A 551 -23.39 -22.01 33.92
C ASN A 551 -22.65 -22.40 35.21
N PRO A 552 -23.34 -22.67 36.31
CA PRO A 552 -22.74 -23.05 37.59
C PRO A 552 -21.87 -24.31 37.52
N SER A 553 -22.08 -25.16 36.55
CA SER A 553 -21.34 -26.41 36.33
C SER A 553 -20.06 -26.20 35.49
N PHE A 554 -19.83 -25.01 34.92
CA PHE A 554 -18.68 -24.71 34.11
C PHE A 554 -17.55 -24.19 34.98
N ILE A 555 -16.61 -25.05 35.33
CA ILE A 555 -15.36 -24.66 35.97
C ILE A 555 -14.46 -24.06 34.87
N ASN A 556 -14.30 -22.73 34.90
CA ASN A 556 -13.39 -22.07 33.97
C ASN A 556 -11.96 -22.60 34.14
N PRO A 557 -11.39 -23.33 33.16
CA PRO A 557 -10.05 -23.90 33.27
C PRO A 557 -8.95 -22.86 33.52
N LEU A 558 -9.23 -21.60 33.16
CA LEU A 558 -8.30 -20.48 33.34
C LEU A 558 -8.44 -19.77 34.69
N SER A 559 -9.47 -20.07 35.50
CA SER A 559 -9.72 -19.39 36.80
C SER A 559 -8.54 -19.47 37.76
N LYS A 560 -7.89 -20.61 37.82
CA LYS A 560 -6.69 -20.80 38.66
C LYS A 560 -5.50 -19.88 38.31
N TRP A 561 -5.45 -19.39 37.06
CA TRP A 561 -4.39 -18.51 36.55
C TRP A 561 -4.69 -17.03 36.81
N THR A 562 -5.92 -16.71 37.19
CA THR A 562 -6.33 -15.33 37.51
C THR A 562 -6.11 -14.97 38.97
N GLU A 563 -5.72 -15.93 39.84
CA GLU A 563 -5.37 -15.71 41.22
C GLU A 563 -4.08 -14.89 41.39
N PRO A 564 -4.01 -13.89 42.27
CA PRO A 564 -2.82 -13.02 42.43
C PRO A 564 -1.52 -13.79 42.62
N ALA A 565 -1.51 -14.80 43.49
CA ALA A 565 -0.32 -15.59 43.79
C ALA A 565 0.29 -16.37 42.59
N LYS A 566 -0.50 -16.62 41.55
CA LYS A 566 -0.06 -17.34 40.33
C LYS A 566 0.31 -16.43 39.19
N ARG A 567 -0.03 -15.14 39.30
CA ARG A 567 0.27 -14.14 38.27
C ARG A 567 1.69 -13.62 38.33
N GLU A 568 2.31 -13.67 39.50
CA GLU A 568 3.66 -13.17 39.74
C GLU A 568 4.72 -14.13 39.18
N GLY A 569 5.78 -13.57 38.66
CA GLY A 569 6.93 -14.30 38.14
C GLY A 569 6.85 -14.58 36.61
N LEU A 570 8.01 -14.99 36.11
CA LEU A 570 8.16 -15.34 34.69
C LEU A 570 7.40 -16.63 34.36
N LEU A 571 6.87 -16.70 33.14
CA LEU A 571 6.19 -17.89 32.62
C LEU A 571 7.22 -18.95 32.26
N SER A 572 7.36 -20.02 33.10
CA SER A 572 8.24 -21.14 32.76
C SER A 572 7.62 -22.01 31.66
N MET A 573 8.44 -22.84 31.01
CA MET A 573 8.01 -23.74 29.93
C MET A 573 6.88 -24.67 30.39
N ASN A 574 7.01 -25.33 31.53
CA ASN A 574 5.95 -26.19 32.08
C ASN A 574 4.66 -25.40 32.33
N ARG A 575 4.76 -24.23 32.95
CA ARG A 575 3.58 -23.38 33.23
C ARG A 575 2.93 -22.90 31.93
N ALA A 576 3.74 -22.61 30.89
CA ALA A 576 3.22 -22.25 29.57
C ALA A 576 2.42 -23.40 28.96
N ILE A 577 2.95 -24.62 28.96
CA ILE A 577 2.28 -25.81 28.42
C ILE A 577 0.99 -26.11 29.20
N GLU A 578 1.01 -26.04 30.54
CA GLU A 578 -0.20 -26.21 31.36
C GLU A 578 -1.28 -25.16 31.06
N LEU A 579 -0.86 -23.90 30.89
CA LEU A 579 -1.78 -22.81 30.57
C LEU A 579 -2.39 -23.00 29.19
N LEU A 580 -1.57 -23.40 28.20
CA LEU A 580 -2.06 -23.69 26.86
C LEU A 580 -3.01 -24.90 26.83
N LYS A 581 -2.74 -25.94 27.62
CA LYS A 581 -3.69 -27.07 27.78
C LYS A 581 -5.02 -26.61 28.38
N ALA A 582 -4.99 -25.71 29.36
CA ALA A 582 -6.22 -25.14 29.92
C ALA A 582 -6.97 -24.27 28.91
N MET A 583 -6.26 -23.53 28.07
CA MET A 583 -6.84 -22.74 26.97
C MET A 583 -7.44 -23.64 25.88
N ASP A 584 -6.77 -24.71 25.48
CA ASP A 584 -7.26 -25.68 24.51
C ASP A 584 -8.59 -26.29 24.99
N ASN A 585 -8.67 -26.74 26.22
CA ASN A 585 -9.90 -27.25 26.84
C ASN A 585 -11.02 -26.19 26.84
N ALA A 586 -10.69 -24.92 27.10
CA ALA A 586 -11.67 -23.84 27.07
C ALA A 586 -12.14 -23.51 25.65
N MET A 587 -11.25 -23.58 24.67
CA MET A 587 -11.54 -23.28 23.27
C MET A 587 -12.21 -24.45 22.53
N SER A 588 -11.92 -25.70 22.86
CA SER A 588 -12.57 -26.88 22.30
C SER A 588 -14.08 -26.84 22.54
N PHE A 589 -14.52 -26.24 23.64
CA PHE A 589 -15.93 -25.98 23.94
C PHE A 589 -16.59 -24.98 22.96
N LEU A 590 -15.79 -24.05 22.42
CA LEU A 590 -16.26 -23.03 21.46
C LEU A 590 -16.17 -23.53 20.00
N THR A 591 -15.26 -24.45 19.71
CA THR A 591 -14.92 -24.84 18.33
C THR A 591 -15.48 -26.21 17.94
N HIS A 592 -16.08 -26.96 18.87
CA HIS A 592 -16.55 -28.35 18.68
C HIS A 592 -15.51 -29.31 18.11
N LYS A 593 -14.21 -28.98 18.24
CA LYS A 593 -13.11 -29.91 17.88
C LYS A 593 -12.80 -30.80 19.06
N SER A 594 -12.98 -32.13 18.90
CA SER A 594 -12.40 -33.11 19.83
C SER A 594 -10.93 -33.29 19.47
N TYR A 595 -10.04 -32.93 20.37
CA TYR A 595 -8.62 -33.28 20.27
C TYR A 595 -8.42 -34.73 20.70
N ASP A 596 -7.60 -35.45 19.93
CA ASP A 596 -7.33 -36.86 20.18
C ASP A 596 -6.70 -37.03 21.57
N THR A 597 -7.43 -37.70 22.46
CA THR A 597 -7.09 -37.91 23.88
C THR A 597 -5.94 -38.92 24.08
N GLN A 598 -5.25 -39.37 23.03
CA GLN A 598 -4.20 -40.38 23.11
C GLN A 598 -2.82 -39.83 23.55
N MET A 599 -2.65 -38.50 23.69
CA MET A 599 -1.39 -37.95 24.20
C MET A 599 -1.34 -38.03 25.74
N GLN A 600 -0.62 -39.01 26.24
CA GLN A 600 -0.43 -39.23 27.69
C GLN A 600 0.23 -38.03 28.40
N SER A 601 0.97 -37.17 27.68
CA SER A 601 1.54 -35.94 28.21
C SER A 601 1.79 -34.91 27.08
N MET A 602 1.12 -33.76 27.12
CA MET A 602 1.37 -32.64 26.20
C MET A 602 2.83 -32.16 26.30
N THR A 603 3.43 -32.23 27.48
CA THR A 603 4.84 -31.87 27.71
C THR A 603 5.79 -32.80 26.95
N GLU A 604 5.53 -34.12 26.95
CA GLU A 604 6.33 -35.08 26.20
C GLU A 604 6.22 -34.87 24.69
N TRP A 605 5.03 -34.59 24.20
CA TRP A 605 4.81 -34.28 22.80
C TRP A 605 5.53 -33.00 22.38
N VAL A 606 5.44 -31.93 23.17
CA VAL A 606 6.18 -30.67 22.93
C VAL A 606 7.67 -30.93 22.90
N ARG A 607 8.20 -31.70 23.88
CA ARG A 607 9.62 -32.06 23.95
C ARG A 607 10.08 -32.84 22.70
N ALA A 608 9.28 -33.81 22.27
CA ALA A 608 9.60 -34.65 21.10
C ALA A 608 9.61 -33.84 19.78
N ASN A 609 8.83 -32.75 19.68
CA ASN A 609 8.74 -31.92 18.49
C ASN A 609 9.60 -30.63 18.56
N TRP A 610 10.26 -30.36 19.69
CA TRP A 610 10.94 -29.11 19.96
C TRP A 610 12.01 -28.76 18.92
N GLU A 611 12.87 -29.71 18.63
CA GLU A 611 13.93 -29.55 17.63
C GLU A 611 13.38 -29.50 16.20
N ALA A 612 12.32 -30.25 15.91
CA ALA A 612 11.65 -30.22 14.61
C ALA A 612 11.00 -28.85 14.31
N TRP A 613 10.65 -28.09 15.35
CA TRP A 613 10.21 -26.68 15.22
C TRP A 613 11.38 -25.70 15.15
N GLY A 614 12.63 -26.22 15.10
CA GLY A 614 13.86 -25.45 15.07
C GLY A 614 14.24 -24.81 16.39
N LEU A 615 13.60 -25.20 17.49
CA LEU A 615 13.87 -24.69 18.83
C LEU A 615 14.94 -25.54 19.51
N THR A 616 15.69 -24.93 20.41
CA THR A 616 16.78 -25.58 21.15
C THR A 616 16.58 -25.47 22.66
N ASN A 617 17.33 -26.24 23.44
CA ASN A 617 17.41 -26.08 24.89
C ASN A 617 16.06 -26.19 25.62
N PHE A 618 15.32 -27.29 25.40
CA PHE A 618 14.10 -27.58 26.18
C PHE A 618 14.43 -27.87 27.64
N GLN A 619 14.01 -26.97 28.54
CA GLN A 619 14.10 -27.11 29.98
C GLN A 619 12.79 -26.69 30.62
N ALA A 620 12.20 -27.57 31.42
CA ALA A 620 10.87 -27.42 32.00
C ALA A 620 10.68 -26.16 32.85
N GLU A 621 11.69 -25.83 33.68
CA GLU A 621 11.60 -24.71 34.64
C GLU A 621 12.19 -23.38 34.09
N ARG A 622 12.79 -23.40 32.91
CA ARG A 622 13.32 -22.20 32.27
C ARG A 622 12.16 -21.28 31.83
N PRO A 623 12.30 -19.95 31.98
CA PRO A 623 11.34 -19.02 31.40
C PRO A 623 11.23 -19.19 29.87
N VAL A 624 10.00 -19.16 29.36
CA VAL A 624 9.71 -19.22 27.92
C VAL A 624 9.92 -17.83 27.31
N THR A 625 10.50 -17.79 26.11
CA THR A 625 10.56 -16.55 25.31
C THR A 625 9.24 -16.28 24.59
N LYS A 626 9.00 -15.04 24.18
CA LYS A 626 7.80 -14.69 23.38
C LYS A 626 7.77 -15.43 22.05
N ARG A 627 8.94 -15.66 21.41
CA ARG A 627 9.08 -16.50 20.21
C ARG A 627 8.59 -17.91 20.45
N GLU A 628 9.12 -18.54 21.49
CA GLU A 628 8.74 -19.90 21.86
C GLU A 628 7.25 -20.00 22.20
N LEU A 629 6.73 -19.04 22.95
CA LEU A 629 5.32 -18.98 23.29
C LEU A 629 4.44 -18.79 22.04
N ALA A 630 4.88 -17.98 21.06
CA ALA A 630 4.16 -17.82 19.80
C ALA A 630 4.13 -19.14 19.01
N ILE A 631 5.26 -19.85 18.94
CA ILE A 631 5.33 -21.16 18.26
C ILE A 631 4.45 -22.19 18.98
N LEU A 632 4.49 -22.23 20.30
CA LEU A 632 3.64 -23.12 21.11
C LEU A 632 2.14 -22.84 20.87
N LEU A 633 1.73 -21.57 20.91
CA LEU A 633 0.35 -21.15 20.61
C LEU A 633 -0.08 -21.56 19.20
N ASP A 634 0.78 -21.36 18.23
CA ASP A 634 0.50 -21.73 16.83
C ASP A 634 0.37 -23.23 16.63
N LYS A 635 1.24 -24.04 17.29
CA LYS A 635 1.26 -25.50 17.11
C LYS A 635 0.22 -26.23 17.98
N LEU A 636 -0.08 -25.72 19.17
CA LEU A 636 -0.97 -26.42 20.12
C LEU A 636 -2.42 -25.93 20.01
N ILE A 637 -2.63 -24.64 19.79
CA ILE A 637 -3.96 -24.02 19.80
C ILE A 637 -4.44 -23.67 18.40
N ASP A 638 -3.51 -23.17 17.58
CA ASP A 638 -3.79 -22.62 16.26
C ASP A 638 -4.98 -21.64 16.22
N PRO A 639 -5.00 -20.59 17.05
CA PRO A 639 -6.13 -19.68 17.11
C PRO A 639 -6.35 -18.94 15.79
N PHE A 640 -5.33 -18.85 14.96
CA PHE A 640 -5.40 -18.22 13.65
C PHE A 640 -6.29 -18.98 12.68
N SER A 641 -6.16 -20.31 12.59
CA SER A 641 -6.96 -21.13 11.67
C SER A 641 -8.31 -21.51 12.26
N VAL A 642 -8.37 -21.73 13.58
CA VAL A 642 -9.58 -22.22 14.27
C VAL A 642 -10.63 -21.13 14.45
N LEU A 643 -10.18 -19.90 14.75
CA LEU A 643 -11.11 -18.80 15.05
C LEU A 643 -11.41 -17.97 13.81
N LYS A 644 -12.65 -17.96 13.39
CA LYS A 644 -13.12 -17.11 12.30
C LYS A 644 -13.22 -15.66 12.74
N ILE A 645 -12.85 -14.73 11.86
CA ILE A 645 -13.00 -13.30 12.10
C ILE A 645 -13.76 -12.64 10.95
N ASN A 646 -14.49 -11.57 11.27
CA ASN A 646 -15.11 -10.69 10.28
C ASN A 646 -14.13 -9.59 9.83
N HIS A 647 -14.54 -8.76 8.88
CA HIS A 647 -13.71 -7.66 8.36
C HIS A 647 -13.40 -6.58 9.39
N PHE A 648 -14.08 -6.54 10.52
CA PHE A 648 -13.81 -5.62 11.64
C PHE A 648 -12.84 -6.20 12.67
N GLY A 649 -12.32 -7.40 12.45
CA GLY A 649 -11.41 -8.10 13.35
C GLY A 649 -12.07 -8.75 14.56
N ASN A 650 -13.39 -8.72 14.62
CA ASN A 650 -14.14 -9.39 15.67
C ASN A 650 -14.28 -10.88 15.36
N TYR A 651 -14.09 -11.69 16.39
CA TYR A 651 -14.34 -13.12 16.27
C TYR A 651 -15.84 -13.37 16.09
N SER A 652 -16.18 -14.20 15.11
CA SER A 652 -17.56 -14.66 14.91
C SER A 652 -17.77 -15.96 15.66
N SER A 653 -18.88 -16.08 16.39
CA SER A 653 -19.42 -17.39 16.77
C SER A 653 -19.64 -18.18 15.48
N SER A 654 -19.11 -19.39 15.41
CA SER A 654 -19.25 -20.34 14.30
C SER A 654 -20.73 -20.60 13.99
#